data_ba34a414a2370c61eea97b9e8773d551
#
_entry.id   ba34a414a2370c61eea97b9e8773d551
#
_cell.length_a   1.000
_cell.length_b   1.000
_cell.length_c   1.000
_cell.angle_alpha   90.00
_cell.angle_beta   90.00
_cell.angle_gamma   90.00
#
_symmetry.space_group_name_H-M   'P 1'
#
loop_
_entity.id
_entity.type
_entity.pdbx_description
1 polymer ?
#
loop_
_entity_poly.entity_id
_entity_poly.type
_entity_poly.pdbx_seq_one_letter_code
_entity_poly.pdbx_strand_id
1 'polypeptide(L)'
;MPTSPLNALVSTVKPPNSNQPSDSSIRGCKRSELFDVDSSSEDDENECQDYYKDFIQKANDQMEQSILDPREAGTADGWVYRNPSMIRLTGKFPFNAEPPLNRLMQYGFITPVPLHYVRNHGPVAKGRWEDWTVEVCGLVKRPTRFTMDQLVNDFPSREFPVTLACSGNRRREQNMVKKSNGYNWGPAAVSTSVWRGVLLRHLLKRCGIYSRTKGALYVCFEGAENLPGGSGSKYGTSLKTEIAMDPSRDILLAYMQNGERLAPDHGFPVRLVIPGYIGGRMVKWLKRIIVTTQESDSYYHYYDNKLLPSYVDSEKATAEDWWHKQQYMINELNINSVITTPGHEEILPITSLTTQKPYVLRGFAYTGGGRQVTRVEVTLDGGETWQEGTLDHPEKPNKYGKYWCWSFWSLDVEVLDLLHSKEIAVRGWDEASNTQPGKLIWNVMGMMTNRWFKVKINVWKHKGELGMVFEHPTVPGNQSGGWMAKERHLELSTEPKETLKRTSSTPSLNPNTKMFPMSEIQKHNTADSTWIIIHGHVYDCTRFLKDHPGGVDSILINAGTDCTEEFDAIHSDKAKKLLEEYRIGELLVTDTKTSDNSMLGNGTQATHLDPIKEVIPQRPVALNPREKIQCKLISKTSISHDVRRFRFSLPSEDQVMGLPVGKHIFLLATIAGKLCMRAYTPTSSVDEVGYFDLVVKIYFKGVNPKFPNGGLMSQYLDSLPTGSVLDVKGPLGHIEYKGRGNFLVQGKPKFAKKLAMLAGGTGITPIYQVAQAILKDPEDRTEMHVIYANRTEDDILLKEELDGWAREYSERFKVWYVVSTSKREGWKYSVGHITESIIREQCPPASQDTLALTCGPPPMIEFAVQPNLEKVGYDIKNNLLVF
;
A
#
# COMPACT_ATOMS: atom_id res chain seq x y z
N MET A 1 -29.03 32.87 -8.04
CA MET A 1 -29.32 32.75 -9.49
C MET A 1 -28.35 33.66 -10.22
N PRO A 2 -27.54 33.15 -11.12
CA PRO A 2 -27.95 32.58 -12.38
C PRO A 2 -27.31 31.21 -12.65
N THR A 3 -27.97 30.46 -13.51
CA THR A 3 -27.79 29.13 -14.01
C THR A 3 -26.46 28.90 -14.74
N SER A 4 -25.83 27.81 -14.42
CA SER A 4 -24.60 27.24 -15.04
C SER A 4 -24.93 26.69 -16.46
N PRO A 5 -24.03 26.83 -17.43
CA PRO A 5 -24.04 26.09 -18.68
C PRO A 5 -22.92 25.05 -18.69
N LEU A 6 -23.18 23.83 -18.22
CA LEU A 6 -22.29 22.70 -18.38
C LEU A 6 -23.06 21.42 -18.78
N ASN A 7 -23.99 21.56 -19.71
CA ASN A 7 -24.67 20.46 -20.38
C ASN A 7 -24.39 20.48 -21.89
N ALA A 8 -23.13 20.37 -22.26
CA ALA A 8 -22.76 20.27 -23.66
C ALA A 8 -21.50 19.40 -23.84
N LEU A 9 -21.64 18.09 -23.63
CA LEU A 9 -20.69 17.07 -24.15
C LEU A 9 -21.20 15.62 -23.97
N VAL A 10 -22.51 15.44 -23.81
CA VAL A 10 -23.16 14.14 -24.00
C VAL A 10 -24.21 14.31 -25.08
N SER A 11 -23.76 14.32 -26.34
CA SER A 11 -24.70 14.18 -27.47
C SER A 11 -25.10 12.70 -27.58
N THR A 12 -26.28 12.39 -27.10
CA THR A 12 -26.98 11.16 -27.46
C THR A 12 -27.26 11.19 -28.95
N VAL A 13 -26.50 10.43 -29.73
CA VAL A 13 -26.84 10.19 -31.14
C VAL A 13 -27.93 9.12 -31.16
N LYS A 14 -29.19 9.50 -31.38
CA LYS A 14 -30.25 8.59 -31.77
C LYS A 14 -29.89 7.95 -33.12
N PRO A 15 -30.22 6.68 -33.36
CA PRO A 15 -30.00 6.05 -34.66
C PRO A 15 -30.85 6.75 -35.72
N PRO A 16 -30.35 6.94 -36.93
CA PRO A 16 -31.13 7.55 -37.99
C PRO A 16 -32.25 6.64 -38.46
N ASN A 17 -33.46 7.20 -38.51
CA ASN A 17 -34.61 6.59 -39.17
C ASN A 17 -34.32 6.27 -40.63
N SER A 18 -34.71 5.07 -41.03
CA SER A 18 -34.74 4.61 -42.40
C SER A 18 -35.69 5.46 -43.29
N ASN A 19 -35.13 6.28 -44.17
CA ASN A 19 -35.82 6.66 -45.42
C ASN A 19 -34.74 6.72 -46.50
N GLN A 20 -34.90 5.82 -47.49
CA GLN A 20 -34.14 5.81 -48.73
C GLN A 20 -34.44 7.04 -49.59
N PRO A 21 -33.49 7.47 -50.45
CA PRO A 21 -33.68 7.27 -51.87
C PRO A 21 -32.49 6.51 -52.52
N SER A 22 -32.93 5.74 -53.53
CA SER A 22 -32.11 5.02 -54.47
C SER A 22 -31.20 5.96 -55.28
N ASP A 23 -29.90 5.64 -55.40
CA ASP A 23 -29.25 5.72 -56.71
C ASP A 23 -28.07 4.74 -56.82
N SER A 24 -28.00 4.17 -57.97
CA SER A 24 -27.18 3.06 -58.38
C SER A 24 -25.73 3.50 -58.76
N SER A 25 -24.72 2.80 -58.31
CA SER A 25 -23.56 2.32 -59.08
C SER A 25 -22.22 2.38 -58.26
N ILE A 26 -22.05 1.40 -57.38
CA ILE A 26 -20.68 0.88 -57.09
C ILE A 26 -20.85 -0.63 -56.91
N ARG A 27 -20.18 -1.43 -57.77
CA ARG A 27 -20.21 -2.90 -57.71
C ARG A 27 -19.73 -3.36 -56.35
N GLY A 28 -20.68 -3.68 -55.46
CA GLY A 28 -20.41 -4.23 -54.14
C GLY A 28 -19.87 -5.64 -54.22
N CYS A 29 -18.70 -5.85 -53.72
CA CYS A 29 -18.26 -7.19 -53.30
C CYS A 29 -19.27 -7.70 -52.26
N LYS A 30 -19.91 -8.79 -52.55
CA LYS A 30 -20.97 -9.34 -51.69
C LYS A 30 -20.39 -9.62 -50.33
N ARG A 31 -21.02 -9.08 -49.26
CA ARG A 31 -20.70 -9.24 -47.83
C ARG A 31 -20.52 -10.71 -47.43
N SER A 32 -21.14 -11.65 -48.17
CA SER A 32 -21.16 -13.08 -47.92
C SER A 32 -19.92 -13.87 -48.39
N GLU A 33 -19.07 -13.31 -49.27
CA GLU A 33 -17.94 -14.08 -49.81
C GLU A 33 -16.60 -13.93 -49.02
N LEU A 34 -16.54 -13.00 -48.07
CA LEU A 34 -15.32 -12.72 -47.25
C LEU A 34 -15.34 -13.30 -45.87
N PHE A 35 -16.50 -13.61 -45.36
CA PHE A 35 -16.72 -14.27 -44.09
C PHE A 35 -17.43 -15.58 -44.36
N ASP A 36 -16.92 -16.72 -43.87
CA ASP A 36 -17.79 -17.87 -43.68
C ASP A 36 -18.92 -17.38 -42.84
N VAL A 37 -20.11 -17.20 -43.45
CA VAL A 37 -21.35 -16.94 -42.74
C VAL A 37 -21.58 -18.20 -41.94
N ASP A 38 -21.13 -18.18 -40.69
CA ASP A 38 -21.65 -19.11 -39.72
C ASP A 38 -23.18 -18.94 -39.77
N SER A 39 -23.88 -19.96 -40.26
CA SER A 39 -25.33 -19.99 -40.45
C SER A 39 -26.08 -20.08 -39.10
N SER A 40 -25.79 -19.18 -38.16
CA SER A 40 -26.72 -18.81 -37.10
C SER A 40 -27.73 -17.90 -37.74
N SER A 41 -28.99 -18.23 -37.71
CA SER A 41 -30.07 -17.37 -38.22
C SER A 41 -29.95 -16.02 -37.53
N GLU A 42 -30.19 -14.91 -38.24
CA GLU A 42 -30.27 -13.57 -37.65
C GLU A 42 -31.31 -13.55 -36.51
N ASP A 43 -32.26 -14.49 -36.50
CA ASP A 43 -33.26 -14.69 -35.47
C ASP A 43 -32.66 -15.17 -34.11
N ASP A 44 -31.73 -16.10 -34.09
CA ASP A 44 -31.06 -16.59 -32.86
C ASP A 44 -30.20 -15.50 -32.20
N GLU A 45 -29.62 -14.59 -32.99
CA GLU A 45 -28.83 -13.47 -32.47
C GLU A 45 -29.72 -12.36 -31.88
N ASN A 46 -30.87 -12.09 -32.47
CA ASN A 46 -31.84 -11.13 -31.97
C ASN A 46 -32.54 -11.62 -30.69
N GLU A 47 -32.88 -12.89 -30.59
CA GLU A 47 -33.48 -13.50 -29.39
C GLU A 47 -32.51 -13.47 -28.20
N CYS A 48 -31.21 -13.65 -28.45
CA CYS A 48 -30.17 -13.56 -27.43
C CYS A 48 -29.95 -12.10 -26.94
N GLN A 49 -30.04 -11.12 -27.84
CA GLN A 49 -29.95 -9.69 -27.49
C GLN A 49 -31.08 -9.21 -26.60
N ASP A 50 -32.32 -9.66 -26.90
CA ASP A 50 -33.49 -9.30 -26.11
C ASP A 50 -33.46 -9.90 -24.70
N TYR A 51 -32.91 -11.09 -24.54
CA TYR A 51 -32.79 -11.76 -23.24
C TYR A 51 -31.97 -10.99 -22.20
N TYR A 52 -30.90 -10.29 -22.59
CA TYR A 52 -30.06 -9.54 -21.65
C TYR A 52 -30.48 -8.10 -21.42
N LYS A 53 -31.50 -7.59 -22.15
CA LYS A 53 -31.99 -6.19 -22.05
C LYS A 53 -32.46 -5.83 -20.64
N ASP A 54 -33.21 -6.71 -20.00
CA ASP A 54 -33.76 -6.46 -18.66
C ASP A 54 -32.63 -6.40 -17.61
N PHE A 55 -31.61 -7.24 -17.75
CA PHE A 55 -30.42 -7.21 -16.85
C PHE A 55 -29.60 -5.93 -17.04
N ILE A 56 -29.43 -5.47 -18.29
CA ILE A 56 -28.77 -4.22 -18.63
C ILE A 56 -29.57 -3.03 -18.08
N GLN A 57 -30.88 -3.02 -18.30
CA GLN A 57 -31.75 -1.96 -17.81
C GLN A 57 -31.67 -1.88 -16.27
N LYS A 58 -31.80 -3.00 -15.57
CA LYS A 58 -31.67 -3.05 -14.10
C LYS A 58 -30.34 -2.51 -13.62
N ALA A 59 -29.23 -2.79 -14.33
CA ALA A 59 -27.91 -2.28 -14.01
C ALA A 59 -27.75 -0.78 -14.27
N ASN A 60 -28.49 -0.23 -15.26
CA ASN A 60 -28.41 1.18 -15.66
C ASN A 60 -29.41 2.05 -14.92
N ASP A 61 -30.60 1.55 -14.55
CA ASP A 61 -31.68 2.31 -13.90
C ASP A 61 -31.34 2.81 -12.51
N GLN A 62 -30.49 2.09 -11.79
CA GLN A 62 -29.96 2.52 -10.49
C GLN A 62 -28.64 3.26 -10.70
N MET A 63 -28.72 4.51 -11.14
CA MET A 63 -27.56 5.33 -11.47
C MET A 63 -26.63 5.52 -10.26
N GLU A 64 -25.57 4.76 -10.23
CA GLU A 64 -24.42 5.01 -9.36
C GLU A 64 -23.73 6.29 -9.80
N GLN A 65 -23.76 7.30 -8.96
CA GLN A 65 -23.14 8.59 -9.30
C GLN A 65 -21.63 8.46 -9.42
N SER A 66 -21.09 8.98 -10.50
CA SER A 66 -19.65 9.14 -10.69
C SER A 66 -19.26 10.60 -10.52
N ILE A 67 -18.18 10.87 -9.82
CA ILE A 67 -17.66 12.21 -9.55
C ILE A 67 -16.20 12.32 -9.99
N LEU A 68 -15.72 13.55 -10.18
CA LEU A 68 -14.29 13.81 -10.25
C LEU A 68 -13.72 13.67 -8.82
N ASP A 69 -12.92 12.63 -8.61
CA ASP A 69 -12.35 12.35 -7.28
C ASP A 69 -11.31 13.43 -6.93
N PRO A 70 -11.45 14.17 -5.81
CA PRO A 70 -10.48 15.17 -5.39
C PRO A 70 -9.06 14.60 -5.21
N ARG A 71 -8.93 13.30 -4.94
CA ARG A 71 -7.64 12.60 -4.84
C ARG A 71 -6.90 12.49 -6.18
N GLU A 72 -7.61 12.68 -7.30
CA GLU A 72 -7.02 12.72 -8.65
C GLU A 72 -6.64 14.12 -9.11
N ALA A 73 -6.98 15.15 -8.35
CA ALA A 73 -6.61 16.54 -8.70
C ALA A 73 -5.09 16.65 -8.90
N GLY A 74 -4.68 17.17 -10.06
CA GLY A 74 -3.27 17.29 -10.44
C GLY A 74 -2.62 16.00 -10.95
N THR A 75 -3.34 14.86 -11.03
CA THR A 75 -2.86 13.64 -11.70
C THR A 75 -3.24 13.65 -13.18
N ALA A 76 -2.66 12.72 -13.96
CA ALA A 76 -3.01 12.52 -15.36
C ALA A 76 -4.48 12.11 -15.55
N ASP A 77 -5.12 11.53 -14.51
CA ASP A 77 -6.48 11.02 -14.50
C ASP A 77 -7.50 11.99 -13.88
N GLY A 78 -7.13 13.22 -13.53
CA GLY A 78 -8.01 14.21 -12.87
C GLY A 78 -9.26 14.61 -13.68
N TRP A 79 -9.39 14.12 -14.90
CA TRP A 79 -10.53 14.33 -15.79
C TRP A 79 -11.51 13.14 -15.82
N VAL A 80 -11.18 12.01 -15.15
CA VAL A 80 -11.97 10.77 -15.20
C VAL A 80 -12.98 10.76 -14.05
N TYR A 81 -14.26 10.59 -14.38
CA TYR A 81 -15.33 10.41 -13.41
C TYR A 81 -15.34 8.98 -12.88
N ARG A 82 -15.41 8.83 -11.55
CA ARG A 82 -15.35 7.54 -10.85
C ARG A 82 -16.36 7.47 -9.72
N ASN A 83 -16.87 6.28 -9.45
CA ASN A 83 -17.79 6.09 -8.33
C ASN A 83 -17.05 6.21 -6.99
N PRO A 84 -17.52 7.06 -6.05
CA PRO A 84 -16.85 7.28 -4.77
C PRO A 84 -16.89 6.07 -3.83
N SER A 85 -17.82 5.11 -4.03
CA SER A 85 -17.90 3.90 -3.21
C SER A 85 -16.86 2.84 -3.58
N MET A 86 -16.15 2.99 -4.70
CA MET A 86 -15.08 2.08 -5.09
C MET A 86 -13.93 2.07 -4.10
N ILE A 87 -13.56 0.89 -3.63
CA ILE A 87 -12.47 0.70 -2.66
C ILE A 87 -11.13 0.77 -3.41
N ARG A 88 -10.39 1.85 -3.18
CA ARG A 88 -9.06 2.03 -3.76
C ARG A 88 -8.03 1.15 -3.07
N LEU A 89 -7.30 0.36 -3.83
CA LEU A 89 -6.28 -0.55 -3.32
C LEU A 89 -4.94 0.13 -3.05
N THR A 90 -4.64 1.19 -3.79
CA THR A 90 -3.35 1.90 -3.71
C THR A 90 -3.43 3.25 -3.02
N GLY A 91 -4.61 3.78 -2.83
CA GLY A 91 -4.85 5.15 -2.31
C GLY A 91 -4.31 6.27 -3.21
N LYS A 92 -3.59 5.92 -4.31
CA LYS A 92 -2.89 6.82 -5.22
C LYS A 92 -3.09 6.40 -6.67
N PHE A 93 -2.70 7.32 -7.57
CA PHE A 93 -2.53 7.05 -8.99
C PHE A 93 -1.42 5.97 -9.25
N PRO A 94 -1.60 5.04 -10.22
CA PRO A 94 -2.77 4.82 -11.06
C PRO A 94 -3.96 4.21 -10.31
N PHE A 95 -5.17 4.41 -10.84
CA PHE A 95 -6.39 3.94 -10.21
C PHE A 95 -6.52 2.43 -10.29
N ASN A 96 -6.60 1.79 -9.12
CA ASN A 96 -6.87 0.37 -8.96
C ASN A 96 -7.89 0.21 -7.85
N ALA A 97 -9.06 -0.32 -8.18
CA ALA A 97 -10.18 -0.37 -7.25
C ALA A 97 -11.13 -1.52 -7.55
N GLU A 98 -11.79 -2.01 -6.52
CA GLU A 98 -12.89 -2.96 -6.60
C GLU A 98 -14.12 -2.41 -5.86
N PRO A 99 -15.35 -2.79 -6.23
CA PRO A 99 -16.53 -2.40 -5.49
C PRO A 99 -16.59 -3.11 -4.13
N PRO A 100 -17.34 -2.56 -3.14
CA PRO A 100 -17.75 -3.33 -1.98
C PRO A 100 -18.52 -4.58 -2.38
N LEU A 101 -18.21 -5.73 -1.78
CA LEU A 101 -18.78 -7.03 -2.20
C LEU A 101 -20.31 -7.06 -2.12
N ASN A 102 -20.91 -6.47 -1.09
CA ASN A 102 -22.35 -6.36 -0.94
C ASN A 102 -22.99 -5.47 -2.03
N ARG A 103 -22.30 -4.40 -2.45
CA ARG A 103 -22.75 -3.54 -3.55
C ARG A 103 -22.70 -4.27 -4.89
N LEU A 104 -21.61 -5.02 -5.12
CA LEU A 104 -21.47 -5.84 -6.33
C LEU A 104 -22.65 -6.80 -6.50
N MET A 105 -23.10 -7.44 -5.41
CA MET A 105 -24.19 -8.42 -5.45
C MET A 105 -25.59 -7.83 -5.49
N GLN A 106 -25.75 -6.56 -5.16
CA GLN A 106 -27.06 -5.88 -5.16
C GLN A 106 -27.72 -5.88 -6.53
N TYR A 107 -26.91 -5.84 -7.59
CA TYR A 107 -27.38 -5.72 -8.98
C TYR A 107 -27.58 -7.07 -9.68
N GLY A 108 -27.11 -8.17 -9.10
CA GLY A 108 -27.23 -9.51 -9.63
C GLY A 108 -26.27 -9.78 -10.80
N PHE A 109 -26.81 -10.27 -11.94
CA PHE A 109 -26.01 -10.83 -13.03
C PHE A 109 -25.09 -9.81 -13.72
N ILE A 110 -25.62 -8.64 -14.09
CA ILE A 110 -24.87 -7.58 -14.78
C ILE A 110 -24.43 -6.50 -13.80
N THR A 111 -23.12 -6.26 -13.76
CA THR A 111 -22.51 -5.22 -12.92
C THR A 111 -22.67 -3.84 -13.58
N PRO A 112 -23.20 -2.81 -12.88
CA PRO A 112 -23.19 -1.43 -13.36
C PRO A 112 -21.79 -0.96 -13.74
N VAL A 113 -21.66 -0.22 -14.83
CA VAL A 113 -20.35 0.26 -15.33
C VAL A 113 -19.53 1.00 -14.27
N PRO A 114 -20.14 1.89 -13.43
CA PRO A 114 -19.38 2.60 -12.38
C PRO A 114 -18.87 1.70 -11.24
N LEU A 115 -19.43 0.49 -11.08
CA LEU A 115 -19.02 -0.50 -10.07
C LEU A 115 -18.15 -1.63 -10.66
N HIS A 116 -17.91 -1.63 -11.96
CA HIS A 116 -17.00 -2.61 -12.56
C HIS A 116 -15.58 -2.37 -12.04
N TYR A 117 -14.88 -3.43 -11.57
CA TYR A 117 -13.55 -3.29 -11.04
C TYR A 117 -12.58 -2.66 -12.06
N VAL A 118 -11.61 -1.89 -11.57
CA VAL A 118 -10.61 -1.20 -12.41
C VAL A 118 -9.20 -1.62 -12.05
N ARG A 119 -8.43 -2.07 -13.06
CA ARG A 119 -7.00 -2.31 -12.96
C ARG A 119 -6.26 -1.50 -14.02
N ASN A 120 -5.57 -0.44 -13.59
CA ASN A 120 -4.74 0.41 -14.44
C ASN A 120 -3.25 0.25 -14.07
N HIS A 121 -2.38 0.16 -15.07
CA HIS A 121 -0.92 0.11 -14.88
C HIS A 121 -0.27 1.50 -14.97
N GLY A 122 -0.94 2.43 -15.63
CA GLY A 122 -0.54 3.82 -15.82
C GLY A 122 -1.74 4.74 -15.97
N PRO A 123 -1.56 5.92 -16.55
CA PRO A 123 -2.64 6.88 -16.80
C PRO A 123 -3.66 6.33 -17.79
N VAL A 124 -4.91 6.78 -17.63
CA VAL A 124 -5.98 6.53 -18.59
C VAL A 124 -5.65 7.22 -19.91
N ALA A 125 -5.63 6.47 -21.01
CA ALA A 125 -5.36 7.04 -22.32
C ALA A 125 -6.49 7.98 -22.76
N LYS A 126 -6.13 9.20 -23.17
CA LYS A 126 -7.06 10.17 -23.73
C LYS A 126 -7.28 9.84 -25.19
N GLY A 127 -8.44 9.27 -25.51
CA GLY A 127 -8.85 8.94 -26.86
C GLY A 127 -10.08 9.73 -27.30
N ARG A 128 -10.17 10.02 -28.60
CA ARG A 128 -11.37 10.53 -29.23
C ARG A 128 -11.84 9.49 -30.26
N TRP A 129 -13.14 9.29 -30.36
CA TRP A 129 -13.74 8.31 -31.26
C TRP A 129 -13.36 8.56 -32.71
N GLU A 130 -13.40 9.81 -33.10
CA GLU A 130 -13.20 10.28 -34.48
C GLU A 130 -11.76 10.08 -34.96
N ASP A 131 -10.79 10.21 -34.06
CA ASP A 131 -9.36 10.17 -34.38
C ASP A 131 -8.71 8.82 -34.06
N TRP A 132 -9.48 7.92 -33.40
CA TRP A 132 -8.89 6.66 -32.96
C TRP A 132 -8.80 5.64 -34.09
N THR A 133 -7.65 4.99 -34.15
CA THR A 133 -7.41 3.92 -35.11
C THR A 133 -6.77 2.72 -34.44
N VAL A 134 -7.11 1.52 -34.93
CA VAL A 134 -6.45 0.26 -34.59
C VAL A 134 -5.67 -0.23 -35.81
N GLU A 135 -4.36 -0.39 -35.62
CA GLU A 135 -3.48 -0.88 -36.66
C GLU A 135 -3.32 -2.40 -36.58
N VAL A 136 -3.52 -3.10 -37.69
CA VAL A 136 -3.21 -4.53 -37.84
C VAL A 136 -2.03 -4.65 -38.80
N CYS A 137 -0.92 -5.21 -38.34
CA CYS A 137 0.33 -5.30 -39.09
C CYS A 137 1.13 -6.58 -38.79
N GLY A 138 2.37 -6.65 -39.26
CA GLY A 138 3.25 -7.82 -39.18
C GLY A 138 2.95 -8.87 -40.26
N LEU A 139 2.84 -10.14 -39.88
CA LEU A 139 2.66 -11.26 -40.80
C LEU A 139 1.20 -11.38 -41.33
N VAL A 140 0.77 -10.31 -41.99
CA VAL A 140 -0.52 -10.22 -42.70
C VAL A 140 -0.30 -9.78 -44.15
N LYS A 141 -1.18 -10.18 -45.06
CA LYS A 141 -1.06 -9.81 -46.51
C LYS A 141 -1.34 -8.35 -46.77
N ARG A 142 -2.22 -7.73 -45.96
CA ARG A 142 -2.71 -6.35 -46.11
C ARG A 142 -2.68 -5.66 -44.76
N PRO A 143 -1.53 -5.09 -44.35
CA PRO A 143 -1.49 -4.24 -43.17
C PRO A 143 -2.52 -3.11 -43.31
N THR A 144 -3.35 -2.93 -42.33
CA THR A 144 -4.49 -2.00 -42.40
C THR A 144 -4.65 -1.28 -41.06
N ARG A 145 -4.99 0.01 -41.15
CA ARG A 145 -5.37 0.84 -40.02
C ARG A 145 -6.86 1.12 -40.11
N PHE A 146 -7.63 0.60 -39.14
CA PHE A 146 -9.07 0.73 -39.08
C PHE A 146 -9.44 1.91 -38.18
N THR A 147 -10.35 2.79 -38.65
CA THR A 147 -11.04 3.80 -37.84
C THR A 147 -12.12 3.14 -36.97
N MET A 148 -12.63 3.86 -35.96
CA MET A 148 -13.73 3.33 -35.15
C MET A 148 -15.00 3.11 -35.98
N ASP A 149 -15.30 4.01 -36.93
CA ASP A 149 -16.44 3.88 -37.82
C ASP A 149 -16.33 2.65 -38.75
N GLN A 150 -15.10 2.37 -39.23
CA GLN A 150 -14.87 1.13 -39.99
C GLN A 150 -15.03 -0.13 -39.13
N LEU A 151 -14.59 -0.11 -37.87
CA LEU A 151 -14.82 -1.24 -36.97
C LEU A 151 -16.31 -1.48 -36.71
N VAL A 152 -17.13 -0.43 -36.63
CA VAL A 152 -18.56 -0.54 -36.37
C VAL A 152 -19.35 -0.95 -37.62
N ASN A 153 -19.01 -0.37 -38.80
CA ASN A 153 -19.83 -0.48 -40.00
C ASN A 153 -19.38 -1.58 -40.97
N ASP A 154 -18.07 -1.89 -41.04
CA ASP A 154 -17.54 -2.83 -42.02
C ASP A 154 -17.51 -4.30 -41.56
N PHE A 155 -17.83 -4.57 -40.31
CA PHE A 155 -17.78 -5.89 -39.70
C PHE A 155 -19.09 -6.23 -39.00
N PRO A 156 -19.49 -7.52 -38.99
CA PRO A 156 -20.62 -7.94 -38.14
C PRO A 156 -20.23 -7.75 -36.67
N SER A 157 -21.12 -7.11 -35.91
CA SER A 157 -20.97 -6.94 -34.46
C SER A 157 -21.53 -8.16 -33.73
N ARG A 158 -20.94 -8.46 -32.58
CA ARG A 158 -21.42 -9.48 -31.62
C ARG A 158 -21.63 -8.81 -30.28
N GLU A 159 -22.65 -9.25 -29.56
CA GLU A 159 -23.02 -8.74 -28.25
C GLU A 159 -23.36 -9.90 -27.32
N PHE A 160 -22.67 -10.02 -26.19
CA PHE A 160 -22.88 -11.08 -25.20
C PHE A 160 -22.22 -10.72 -23.86
N PRO A 161 -22.69 -11.31 -22.75
CA PRO A 161 -22.09 -11.07 -21.43
C PRO A 161 -20.77 -11.81 -21.27
N VAL A 162 -19.84 -11.18 -20.55
CA VAL A 162 -18.56 -11.81 -20.15
C VAL A 162 -18.19 -11.35 -18.74
N THR A 163 -17.85 -12.29 -17.89
CA THR A 163 -17.22 -12.02 -16.61
C THR A 163 -15.71 -11.80 -16.79
N LEU A 164 -15.25 -10.62 -16.40
CA LEU A 164 -13.85 -10.29 -16.31
C LEU A 164 -13.37 -10.46 -14.87
N ALA A 165 -12.26 -11.13 -14.66
CA ALA A 165 -11.64 -11.25 -13.33
C ALA A 165 -10.14 -10.94 -13.40
N CYS A 166 -9.66 -10.18 -12.43
CA CYS A 166 -8.23 -9.96 -12.25
C CYS A 166 -7.56 -11.26 -11.77
N SER A 167 -6.41 -11.62 -12.34
CA SER A 167 -5.60 -12.76 -11.84
C SER A 167 -5.20 -12.62 -10.37
N GLY A 168 -5.16 -11.38 -9.86
CA GLY A 168 -4.91 -11.06 -8.46
C GLY A 168 -6.14 -11.07 -7.56
N ASN A 169 -7.33 -11.46 -8.05
CA ASN A 169 -8.52 -11.57 -7.20
C ASN A 169 -8.23 -12.42 -5.97
N ARG A 170 -8.65 -11.97 -4.77
CA ARG A 170 -8.35 -12.61 -3.47
C ARG A 170 -6.85 -12.63 -3.08
N ARG A 171 -5.96 -11.85 -3.73
CA ARG A 171 -4.52 -11.79 -3.36
C ARG A 171 -4.28 -11.45 -1.91
N ARG A 172 -5.15 -10.65 -1.29
CA ARG A 172 -4.98 -10.30 0.11
C ARG A 172 -4.92 -11.52 1.02
N GLU A 173 -5.65 -12.60 0.72
CA GLU A 173 -5.55 -13.85 1.47
C GLU A 173 -4.14 -14.44 1.41
N GLN A 174 -3.46 -14.42 0.25
CA GLN A 174 -2.05 -14.84 0.14
C GLN A 174 -1.13 -13.91 0.95
N ASN A 175 -1.37 -12.59 0.90
CA ASN A 175 -0.56 -11.60 1.60
C ASN A 175 -0.72 -11.68 3.13
N MET A 176 -1.81 -12.27 3.64
CA MET A 176 -1.95 -12.58 5.07
C MET A 176 -1.00 -13.71 5.51
N VAL A 177 -0.73 -14.69 4.64
CA VAL A 177 0.20 -15.78 4.93
C VAL A 177 1.64 -15.34 4.69
N LYS A 178 1.96 -14.90 3.48
CA LYS A 178 3.28 -14.40 3.08
C LYS A 178 3.09 -13.32 2.02
N LYS A 179 3.80 -12.20 2.17
CA LYS A 179 3.72 -11.07 1.23
C LYS A 179 4.10 -11.52 -0.19
N SER A 180 3.30 -11.12 -1.17
CA SER A 180 3.52 -11.31 -2.60
C SER A 180 3.67 -9.96 -3.32
N ASN A 181 4.05 -10.00 -4.60
CA ASN A 181 4.15 -8.80 -5.42
C ASN A 181 2.76 -8.40 -5.95
N GLY A 182 2.27 -7.24 -5.56
CA GLY A 182 1.01 -6.69 -6.08
C GLY A 182 0.06 -6.16 -5.02
N TYR A 183 -1.08 -5.63 -5.48
CA TYR A 183 -2.06 -4.96 -4.63
C TYR A 183 -2.92 -5.95 -3.86
N ASN A 184 -3.45 -5.51 -2.71
CA ASN A 184 -4.33 -6.28 -1.83
C ASN A 184 -5.77 -6.35 -2.37
N TRP A 185 -5.97 -7.04 -3.48
CA TRP A 185 -7.31 -7.33 -3.99
C TRP A 185 -8.07 -8.20 -2.99
N GLY A 186 -9.32 -7.81 -2.70
CA GLY A 186 -10.31 -8.67 -2.05
C GLY A 186 -10.98 -9.61 -3.04
N PRO A 187 -12.19 -10.12 -2.73
CA PRO A 187 -12.92 -11.06 -3.59
C PRO A 187 -13.72 -10.40 -4.72
N ALA A 188 -13.74 -9.06 -4.82
CA ALA A 188 -14.58 -8.31 -5.76
C ALA A 188 -13.83 -7.75 -6.97
N ALA A 189 -12.60 -8.24 -7.23
CA ALA A 189 -11.90 -7.94 -8.49
C ALA A 189 -12.45 -8.80 -9.66
N VAL A 190 -13.77 -8.88 -9.75
CA VAL A 190 -14.57 -9.63 -10.74
C VAL A 190 -15.82 -8.83 -11.06
N SER A 191 -16.23 -8.81 -12.33
CA SER A 191 -17.43 -8.10 -12.77
C SER A 191 -17.92 -8.66 -14.08
N THR A 192 -19.23 -8.67 -14.30
CA THR A 192 -19.86 -9.11 -15.55
C THR A 192 -20.53 -7.95 -16.25
N SER A 193 -20.26 -7.80 -17.53
CA SER A 193 -20.90 -6.81 -18.39
C SER A 193 -21.27 -7.43 -19.72
N VAL A 194 -22.27 -6.87 -20.39
CA VAL A 194 -22.58 -7.18 -21.78
C VAL A 194 -21.67 -6.36 -22.68
N TRP A 195 -20.86 -7.03 -23.49
CA TRP A 195 -19.88 -6.41 -24.36
C TRP A 195 -20.29 -6.52 -25.83
N ARG A 196 -20.26 -5.40 -26.55
CA ARG A 196 -20.48 -5.38 -27.98
C ARG A 196 -19.25 -4.92 -28.74
N GLY A 197 -18.95 -5.63 -29.85
CA GLY A 197 -17.77 -5.33 -30.65
C GLY A 197 -17.65 -6.23 -31.88
N VAL A 198 -16.44 -6.30 -32.40
CA VAL A 198 -16.08 -7.08 -33.60
C VAL A 198 -15.20 -8.27 -33.18
N LEU A 199 -15.48 -9.47 -33.71
CA LEU A 199 -14.61 -10.62 -33.47
C LEU A 199 -13.21 -10.40 -34.05
N LEU A 200 -12.18 -10.61 -33.24
CA LEU A 200 -10.78 -10.47 -33.65
C LEU A 200 -10.46 -11.27 -34.91
N ARG A 201 -10.98 -12.50 -35.04
CA ARG A 201 -10.77 -13.35 -36.21
C ARG A 201 -11.24 -12.72 -37.51
N HIS A 202 -12.29 -11.89 -37.49
CA HIS A 202 -12.80 -11.20 -38.69
C HIS A 202 -11.81 -10.13 -39.18
N LEU A 203 -11.22 -9.34 -38.27
CA LEU A 203 -10.17 -8.39 -38.64
C LEU A 203 -8.94 -9.11 -39.22
N LEU A 204 -8.46 -10.18 -38.56
CA LEU A 204 -7.32 -10.94 -39.01
C LEU A 204 -7.54 -11.60 -40.37
N LYS A 205 -8.74 -12.16 -40.60
CA LYS A 205 -9.16 -12.68 -41.93
C LYS A 205 -9.18 -11.56 -42.99
N ARG A 206 -9.74 -10.38 -42.67
CA ARG A 206 -9.79 -9.22 -43.58
C ARG A 206 -8.40 -8.75 -43.98
N CYS A 207 -7.46 -8.75 -43.02
CA CYS A 207 -6.05 -8.40 -43.30
C CYS A 207 -5.30 -9.53 -44.01
N GLY A 208 -5.85 -10.74 -44.10
CA GLY A 208 -5.24 -11.90 -44.71
C GLY A 208 -4.04 -12.41 -43.93
N ILE A 209 -4.27 -12.79 -42.69
CA ILE A 209 -3.24 -13.38 -41.80
C ILE A 209 -2.53 -14.55 -42.51
N TYR A 210 -1.18 -14.65 -42.41
CA TYR A 210 -0.45 -15.78 -42.91
C TYR A 210 -0.69 -17.05 -42.09
N SER A 211 -0.41 -18.20 -42.65
CA SER A 211 -0.48 -19.49 -41.96
C SER A 211 0.66 -19.64 -40.96
N ARG A 212 0.49 -20.53 -39.98
CA ARG A 212 1.55 -20.91 -39.01
C ARG A 212 2.81 -21.41 -39.73
N THR A 213 2.66 -22.13 -40.82
CA THR A 213 3.79 -22.61 -41.68
C THR A 213 4.60 -21.47 -42.31
N LYS A 214 4.02 -20.26 -42.39
CA LYS A 214 4.69 -19.03 -42.82
C LYS A 214 5.12 -18.12 -41.66
N GLY A 215 5.17 -18.66 -40.42
CA GLY A 215 5.68 -17.97 -39.24
C GLY A 215 4.67 -17.17 -38.46
N ALA A 216 3.38 -17.15 -38.80
CA ALA A 216 2.36 -16.45 -38.01
C ALA A 216 2.00 -17.27 -36.78
N LEU A 217 2.85 -17.23 -35.74
CA LEU A 217 2.72 -18.05 -34.54
C LEU A 217 1.97 -17.33 -33.40
N TYR A 218 2.12 -16.01 -33.31
CA TYR A 218 1.53 -15.20 -32.27
C TYR A 218 0.83 -13.96 -32.80
N VAL A 219 -0.17 -13.51 -32.07
CA VAL A 219 -0.85 -12.22 -32.27
C VAL A 219 -0.57 -11.39 -31.02
N CYS A 220 0.21 -10.33 -31.17
CA CYS A 220 0.55 -9.39 -30.12
C CYS A 220 -0.41 -8.20 -30.13
N PHE A 221 -0.76 -7.72 -28.94
CA PHE A 221 -1.66 -6.59 -28.73
C PHE A 221 -0.92 -5.50 -27.95
N GLU A 222 -1.14 -4.24 -28.31
CA GLU A 222 -0.49 -3.10 -27.68
C GLU A 222 -1.50 -1.98 -27.43
N GLY A 223 -1.51 -1.45 -26.20
CA GLY A 223 -2.34 -0.32 -25.76
C GLY A 223 -1.73 1.04 -26.10
N ALA A 224 -2.49 2.10 -25.85
CA ALA A 224 -2.08 3.48 -26.08
C ALA A 224 -1.44 4.16 -24.85
N GLU A 225 -1.65 3.60 -23.65
CA GLU A 225 -1.19 4.20 -22.40
C GLU A 225 0.33 4.33 -22.32
N ASN A 226 0.79 5.40 -21.67
CA ASN A 226 2.20 5.59 -21.37
C ASN A 226 2.49 5.03 -19.96
N LEU A 227 3.31 3.99 -19.90
CA LEU A 227 3.64 3.33 -18.65
C LEU A 227 4.89 3.91 -17.99
N PRO A 228 4.98 3.88 -16.63
CA PRO A 228 6.21 4.22 -15.93
C PRO A 228 7.32 3.23 -16.32
N GLY A 229 8.46 3.71 -16.75
CA GLY A 229 9.60 2.84 -17.09
C GLY A 229 10.41 3.29 -18.30
N GLY A 230 10.09 4.44 -18.87
CA GLY A 230 10.85 5.04 -19.97
C GLY A 230 9.99 5.46 -21.16
N SER A 231 10.54 6.27 -22.03
CA SER A 231 9.85 6.78 -23.22
C SER A 231 9.43 5.62 -24.14
N GLY A 232 8.11 5.43 -24.30
CA GLY A 232 7.55 4.47 -25.24
C GLY A 232 7.13 3.13 -24.68
N SER A 233 7.27 2.88 -23.36
CA SER A 233 6.75 1.64 -22.76
C SER A 233 5.22 1.60 -22.82
N LYS A 234 4.66 0.56 -23.45
CA LYS A 234 3.23 0.32 -23.61
C LYS A 234 2.82 -0.98 -22.93
N TYR A 235 1.55 -1.07 -22.50
CA TYR A 235 1.02 -2.35 -22.07
C TYR A 235 0.81 -3.27 -23.28
N GLY A 236 1.44 -4.43 -23.24
CA GLY A 236 1.35 -5.40 -24.33
C GLY A 236 1.22 -6.82 -23.82
N THR A 237 0.62 -7.67 -24.64
CA THR A 237 0.53 -9.11 -24.41
C THR A 237 0.36 -9.82 -25.75
N SER A 238 0.39 -11.15 -25.76
CA SER A 238 0.16 -11.93 -26.96
C SER A 238 -0.68 -13.18 -26.72
N LEU A 239 -1.30 -13.66 -27.79
CA LEU A 239 -1.97 -14.96 -27.89
C LEU A 239 -1.32 -15.80 -28.99
N LYS A 240 -1.37 -17.10 -28.85
CA LYS A 240 -1.09 -18.00 -29.99
C LYS A 240 -2.11 -17.75 -31.09
N THR A 241 -1.65 -17.77 -32.36
CA THR A 241 -2.53 -17.57 -33.54
C THR A 241 -3.70 -18.56 -33.58
N GLU A 242 -3.46 -19.82 -33.15
CA GLU A 242 -4.51 -20.84 -33.07
C GLU A 242 -5.68 -20.44 -32.15
N ILE A 243 -5.37 -19.80 -31.04
CA ILE A 243 -6.38 -19.29 -30.08
C ILE A 243 -7.08 -18.03 -30.64
N ALA A 244 -6.29 -17.13 -31.24
CA ALA A 244 -6.81 -15.87 -31.80
C ALA A 244 -7.76 -16.11 -32.99
N MET A 245 -7.62 -17.24 -33.69
CA MET A 245 -8.42 -17.61 -34.85
C MET A 245 -9.52 -18.62 -34.56
N ASP A 246 -9.56 -19.19 -33.34
CA ASP A 246 -10.57 -20.16 -32.90
C ASP A 246 -11.96 -19.52 -32.83
N PRO A 247 -12.94 -19.99 -33.63
CA PRO A 247 -14.27 -19.42 -33.63
C PRO A 247 -15.04 -19.64 -32.30
N SER A 248 -14.68 -20.65 -31.51
CA SER A 248 -15.34 -20.97 -30.25
C SER A 248 -14.93 -20.07 -29.08
N ARG A 249 -13.90 -19.24 -29.28
CA ARG A 249 -13.33 -18.40 -28.20
C ARG A 249 -13.95 -17.02 -28.09
N ASP A 250 -14.77 -16.59 -29.02
CA ASP A 250 -15.50 -15.30 -29.01
C ASP A 250 -14.64 -14.07 -28.67
N ILE A 251 -13.37 -14.06 -29.12
CA ILE A 251 -12.45 -12.96 -28.81
C ILE A 251 -12.90 -11.69 -29.51
N LEU A 252 -13.14 -10.64 -28.73
CA LEU A 252 -13.86 -9.45 -29.13
C LEU A 252 -12.97 -8.18 -29.03
N LEU A 253 -13.02 -7.34 -30.05
CA LEU A 253 -12.63 -5.93 -29.95
C LEU A 253 -13.88 -5.16 -29.56
N ALA A 254 -14.05 -4.98 -28.24
CA ALA A 254 -15.24 -4.37 -27.68
C ALA A 254 -15.15 -2.83 -27.73
N TYR A 255 -16.24 -2.18 -28.14
CA TYR A 255 -16.41 -0.72 -28.18
C TYR A 255 -17.65 -0.23 -27.41
N MET A 256 -18.51 -1.16 -26.94
CA MET A 256 -19.64 -0.86 -26.04
C MET A 256 -19.63 -1.81 -24.83
N GLN A 257 -20.18 -1.33 -23.73
CA GLN A 257 -20.36 -2.04 -22.47
C GLN A 257 -21.74 -1.69 -21.90
N ASN A 258 -22.58 -2.69 -21.62
CA ASN A 258 -23.94 -2.53 -21.10
C ASN A 258 -24.77 -1.55 -21.93
N GLY A 259 -24.70 -1.65 -23.28
CA GLY A 259 -25.48 -0.80 -24.21
C GLY A 259 -24.88 0.60 -24.45
N GLU A 260 -23.84 1.02 -23.72
CA GLU A 260 -23.22 2.34 -23.81
C GLU A 260 -21.78 2.23 -24.38
N ARG A 261 -21.21 3.36 -24.84
CA ARG A 261 -19.78 3.43 -25.17
C ARG A 261 -18.93 3.14 -23.94
N LEU A 262 -17.77 2.55 -24.12
CA LEU A 262 -16.86 2.23 -23.02
C LEU A 262 -16.56 3.48 -22.17
N ALA A 263 -16.54 3.30 -20.85
CA ALA A 263 -15.98 4.32 -19.95
C ALA A 263 -14.45 4.43 -20.14
N PRO A 264 -13.87 5.60 -19.82
CA PRO A 264 -12.41 5.81 -19.94
C PRO A 264 -11.58 4.75 -19.22
N ASP A 265 -11.89 4.42 -17.95
CA ASP A 265 -11.20 3.39 -17.16
C ASP A 265 -11.37 1.98 -17.74
N HIS A 266 -12.39 1.74 -18.56
CA HIS A 266 -12.68 0.44 -19.17
C HIS A 266 -12.14 0.29 -20.59
N GLY A 267 -11.41 1.30 -21.10
CA GLY A 267 -10.65 1.21 -22.34
C GLY A 267 -11.25 1.91 -23.55
N PHE A 268 -12.05 3.00 -23.33
CA PHE A 268 -12.58 3.82 -24.43
C PHE A 268 -11.44 4.26 -25.38
N PRO A 269 -11.63 4.21 -26.72
CA PRO A 269 -12.85 3.82 -27.42
C PRO A 269 -12.96 2.33 -27.76
N VAL A 270 -11.88 1.53 -27.63
CA VAL A 270 -11.88 0.10 -27.95
C VAL A 270 -10.89 -0.68 -27.08
N ARG A 271 -11.31 -1.85 -26.66
CA ARG A 271 -10.47 -2.78 -25.87
C ARG A 271 -10.58 -4.21 -26.39
N LEU A 272 -9.59 -5.02 -26.03
CA LEU A 272 -9.64 -6.46 -26.21
C LEU A 272 -10.41 -7.11 -25.05
N VAL A 273 -11.34 -8.03 -25.36
CA VAL A 273 -12.00 -8.93 -24.42
C VAL A 273 -11.75 -10.36 -24.89
N ILE A 274 -11.23 -11.20 -24.00
CA ILE A 274 -10.91 -12.61 -24.26
C ILE A 274 -11.69 -13.44 -23.23
N PRO A 275 -12.88 -13.92 -23.58
CA PRO A 275 -13.72 -14.63 -22.63
C PRO A 275 -13.03 -15.83 -21.98
N GLY A 276 -13.22 -15.99 -20.65
CA GLY A 276 -12.64 -17.07 -19.87
C GLY A 276 -11.13 -16.93 -19.57
N TYR A 277 -10.48 -15.84 -20.03
CA TYR A 277 -9.09 -15.52 -19.72
C TYR A 277 -8.99 -14.51 -18.56
N ILE A 278 -7.80 -14.41 -17.95
CA ILE A 278 -7.52 -13.39 -16.94
C ILE A 278 -7.58 -11.98 -17.55
N GLY A 279 -8.01 -11.00 -16.76
CA GLY A 279 -8.08 -9.59 -17.19
C GLY A 279 -6.74 -9.01 -17.68
N GLY A 280 -5.62 -9.53 -17.21
CA GLY A 280 -4.26 -9.15 -17.67
C GLY A 280 -3.97 -9.46 -19.15
N ARG A 281 -4.77 -10.31 -19.80
CA ARG A 281 -4.67 -10.56 -21.26
C ARG A 281 -5.52 -9.61 -22.10
N MET A 282 -6.38 -8.79 -21.48
CA MET A 282 -7.37 -7.96 -22.14
C MET A 282 -6.93 -6.51 -22.21
N VAL A 283 -6.12 -6.18 -23.22
CA VAL A 283 -5.53 -4.85 -23.44
C VAL A 283 -6.62 -3.79 -23.60
N LYS A 284 -6.58 -2.73 -22.78
CA LYS A 284 -7.40 -1.54 -22.89
C LYS A 284 -6.77 -0.52 -23.86
N TRP A 285 -7.58 0.41 -24.36
CA TRP A 285 -7.10 1.47 -25.27
C TRP A 285 -6.29 0.91 -26.44
N LEU A 286 -6.81 -0.16 -27.07
CA LEU A 286 -6.11 -0.94 -28.08
C LEU A 286 -5.69 -0.07 -29.27
N LYS A 287 -4.40 -0.10 -29.64
CA LYS A 287 -3.81 0.66 -30.75
C LYS A 287 -3.23 -0.22 -31.83
N ARG A 288 -2.61 -1.34 -31.47
CA ARG A 288 -1.90 -2.20 -32.42
C ARG A 288 -2.18 -3.67 -32.20
N ILE A 289 -2.35 -4.39 -33.29
CA ILE A 289 -2.45 -5.84 -33.38
C ILE A 289 -1.35 -6.29 -34.35
N ILE A 290 -0.36 -7.04 -33.87
CA ILE A 290 0.84 -7.36 -34.61
C ILE A 290 0.94 -8.90 -34.71
N VAL A 291 0.91 -9.44 -35.92
CA VAL A 291 1.13 -10.88 -36.13
C VAL A 291 2.61 -11.17 -36.28
N THR A 292 3.15 -12.06 -35.45
CA THR A 292 4.60 -12.28 -35.36
C THR A 292 4.99 -13.75 -35.23
N THR A 293 6.31 -14.02 -35.29
CA THR A 293 6.91 -15.33 -35.03
C THR A 293 7.18 -15.57 -33.52
N GLN A 294 7.15 -14.55 -32.68
CA GLN A 294 7.50 -14.59 -31.26
C GLN A 294 6.40 -13.97 -30.39
N GLU A 295 6.40 -14.30 -29.10
CA GLU A 295 5.54 -13.65 -28.13
C GLU A 295 5.84 -12.16 -27.99
N SER A 296 4.93 -11.43 -27.34
CA SER A 296 5.13 -10.02 -27.01
C SER A 296 6.36 -9.86 -26.11
N ASP A 297 7.22 -8.90 -26.43
CA ASP A 297 8.39 -8.49 -25.66
C ASP A 297 8.04 -7.54 -24.49
N SER A 298 6.76 -7.22 -24.32
CA SER A 298 6.30 -6.34 -23.23
C SER A 298 6.69 -6.88 -21.86
N TYR A 299 7.21 -5.99 -20.99
CA TYR A 299 7.50 -6.28 -19.58
C TYR A 299 6.31 -6.99 -18.89
N TYR A 300 5.08 -6.49 -19.10
CA TYR A 300 3.87 -7.03 -18.45
C TYR A 300 3.45 -8.40 -18.98
N HIS A 301 3.94 -8.79 -20.16
CA HIS A 301 3.71 -10.13 -20.68
C HIS A 301 4.53 -11.19 -19.91
N TYR A 302 5.78 -10.88 -19.58
CA TYR A 302 6.70 -11.80 -18.91
C TYR A 302 6.65 -11.69 -17.38
N TYR A 303 6.69 -10.48 -16.82
CA TYR A 303 6.91 -10.28 -15.38
C TYR A 303 5.63 -10.14 -14.56
N ASP A 304 4.45 -9.93 -15.18
CA ASP A 304 3.22 -9.69 -14.43
C ASP A 304 2.27 -10.92 -14.42
N ASN A 305 2.22 -11.73 -15.44
CA ASN A 305 1.20 -12.79 -15.58
C ASN A 305 1.80 -14.21 -15.49
N LYS A 306 2.51 -14.50 -14.41
CA LYS A 306 3.15 -15.78 -14.12
C LYS A 306 2.64 -16.43 -12.84
N LEU A 307 2.41 -17.73 -12.88
CA LEU A 307 2.12 -18.56 -11.70
C LEU A 307 3.35 -19.42 -11.39
N LEU A 308 4.30 -18.84 -10.64
CA LEU A 308 5.52 -19.56 -10.27
C LEU A 308 5.27 -20.48 -9.07
N PRO A 309 6.04 -21.58 -8.93
CA PRO A 309 5.92 -22.48 -7.79
C PRO A 309 6.15 -21.78 -6.45
N SER A 310 5.55 -22.30 -5.38
CA SER A 310 5.59 -21.68 -4.04
C SER A 310 6.99 -21.55 -3.42
N TYR A 311 7.95 -22.35 -3.88
CA TYR A 311 9.35 -22.30 -3.44
C TYR A 311 10.21 -21.30 -4.24
N VAL A 312 9.62 -20.60 -5.20
CA VAL A 312 10.28 -19.56 -6.01
C VAL A 312 9.85 -18.19 -5.50
N ASP A 313 10.78 -17.49 -4.87
CA ASP A 313 10.63 -16.07 -4.51
C ASP A 313 11.12 -15.12 -5.62
N SER A 314 11.10 -13.81 -5.38
CA SER A 314 11.51 -12.82 -6.38
C SER A 314 13.01 -12.89 -6.71
N GLU A 315 13.86 -13.19 -5.74
CA GLU A 315 15.31 -13.28 -5.94
C GLU A 315 15.65 -14.49 -6.80
N LYS A 316 15.11 -15.64 -6.45
CA LYS A 316 15.27 -16.88 -7.20
C LYS A 316 14.66 -16.81 -8.60
N ALA A 317 13.49 -16.15 -8.73
CA ALA A 317 12.85 -15.95 -10.02
C ALA A 317 13.72 -15.15 -10.99
N THR A 318 14.46 -14.18 -10.47
CA THR A 318 15.39 -13.36 -11.27
C THR A 318 16.72 -14.08 -11.52
N ALA A 319 17.30 -14.72 -10.51
CA ALA A 319 18.60 -15.39 -10.62
C ALA A 319 18.58 -16.61 -11.57
N GLU A 320 17.46 -17.34 -11.62
CA GLU A 320 17.30 -18.55 -12.42
C GLU A 320 16.39 -18.34 -13.65
N ASP A 321 16.12 -17.09 -14.01
CA ASP A 321 15.32 -16.69 -15.18
C ASP A 321 13.94 -17.36 -15.29
N TRP A 322 13.22 -17.47 -14.14
CA TRP A 322 11.89 -18.06 -14.13
C TRP A 322 10.85 -17.19 -14.85
N TRP A 323 11.11 -15.89 -14.96
CA TRP A 323 10.20 -14.95 -15.62
C TRP A 323 10.02 -15.24 -17.12
N HIS A 324 10.99 -15.81 -17.80
CA HIS A 324 10.91 -16.15 -19.22
C HIS A 324 10.47 -17.59 -19.51
N LYS A 325 10.21 -18.40 -18.47
CA LYS A 325 9.70 -19.76 -18.67
C LYS A 325 8.22 -19.74 -19.03
N GLN A 326 7.90 -20.12 -20.27
CA GLN A 326 6.54 -20.05 -20.84
C GLN A 326 5.51 -20.95 -20.13
N GLN A 327 5.92 -22.11 -19.61
CA GLN A 327 5.02 -23.04 -18.92
C GLN A 327 4.34 -22.49 -17.68
N TYR A 328 4.81 -21.38 -17.12
CA TYR A 328 4.21 -20.72 -15.95
C TYR A 328 3.32 -19.54 -16.33
N MET A 329 3.08 -19.31 -17.61
CA MET A 329 2.24 -18.21 -18.09
C MET A 329 0.76 -18.47 -17.79
N ILE A 330 0.09 -17.48 -17.19
CA ILE A 330 -1.33 -17.56 -16.90
C ILE A 330 -2.12 -17.05 -18.10
N ASN A 331 -3.08 -17.83 -18.55
CA ASN A 331 -4.01 -17.47 -19.60
C ASN A 331 -5.47 -17.57 -19.12
N GLU A 332 -5.97 -18.77 -18.84
CA GLU A 332 -7.34 -19.01 -18.42
C GLU A 332 -7.52 -18.75 -16.92
N LEU A 333 -8.73 -18.35 -16.54
CA LEU A 333 -9.18 -18.33 -15.16
C LEU A 333 -9.27 -19.77 -14.60
N ASN A 334 -9.08 -19.93 -13.30
CA ASN A 334 -9.36 -21.16 -12.58
C ASN A 334 -10.73 -21.11 -11.92
N ILE A 335 -11.25 -22.26 -11.50
CA ILE A 335 -12.48 -22.33 -10.70
C ILE A 335 -12.30 -21.57 -9.39
N ASN A 336 -13.27 -20.73 -9.04
CA ASN A 336 -13.29 -19.93 -7.84
C ASN A 336 -14.74 -19.74 -7.35
N SER A 337 -14.92 -19.62 -6.04
CA SER A 337 -16.21 -19.33 -5.42
C SER A 337 -16.04 -18.39 -4.21
N VAL A 338 -17.09 -17.63 -3.91
CA VAL A 338 -17.14 -16.63 -2.83
C VAL A 338 -18.48 -16.71 -2.14
N ILE A 339 -18.50 -16.60 -0.81
CA ILE A 339 -19.69 -16.37 0.01
C ILE A 339 -19.95 -14.87 0.05
N THR A 340 -21.17 -14.45 -0.28
CA THR A 340 -21.59 -13.05 -0.27
C THR A 340 -22.64 -12.76 0.78
N THR A 341 -23.40 -13.78 1.19
CA THR A 341 -24.31 -13.81 2.31
C THR A 341 -24.00 -15.05 3.14
N PRO A 342 -23.65 -14.90 4.43
CA PRO A 342 -23.58 -13.66 5.21
C PRO A 342 -22.46 -12.69 4.76
N GLY A 343 -22.73 -11.39 4.90
CA GLY A 343 -21.76 -10.35 4.67
C GLY A 343 -20.70 -10.27 5.79
N HIS A 344 -19.61 -9.51 5.53
CA HIS A 344 -18.61 -9.24 6.55
C HIS A 344 -19.19 -8.39 7.69
N GLU A 345 -19.00 -8.82 8.93
CA GLU A 345 -19.57 -8.20 10.15
C GLU A 345 -21.11 -8.20 10.20
N GLU A 346 -21.77 -8.97 9.35
CA GLU A 346 -23.22 -9.19 9.45
C GLU A 346 -23.53 -9.89 10.78
N ILE A 347 -24.58 -9.40 11.46
CA ILE A 347 -25.05 -9.95 12.74
C ILE A 347 -26.39 -10.64 12.50
N LEU A 348 -26.48 -11.93 12.82
CA LEU A 348 -27.70 -12.70 12.85
C LEU A 348 -28.16 -12.87 14.31
N PRO A 349 -29.18 -12.12 14.78
CA PRO A 349 -29.71 -12.30 16.14
C PRO A 349 -30.34 -13.68 16.31
N ILE A 350 -30.15 -14.31 17.46
CA ILE A 350 -30.79 -15.58 17.82
C ILE A 350 -32.06 -15.26 18.58
N THR A 351 -33.19 -15.33 17.88
CA THR A 351 -34.53 -15.07 18.41
C THR A 351 -35.45 -16.22 18.04
N SER A 352 -36.61 -16.33 18.68
CA SER A 352 -37.65 -17.31 18.28
C SER A 352 -38.11 -17.13 16.82
N LEU A 353 -38.00 -15.95 16.27
CA LEU A 353 -38.37 -15.69 14.86
C LEU A 353 -37.28 -16.12 13.89
N THR A 354 -36.02 -15.87 14.20
CA THR A 354 -34.88 -16.20 13.32
C THR A 354 -34.59 -17.71 13.34
N THR A 355 -34.83 -18.41 14.43
CA THR A 355 -34.63 -19.88 14.54
C THR A 355 -35.74 -20.71 13.92
N GLN A 356 -36.86 -20.11 13.53
CA GLN A 356 -37.97 -20.81 12.86
C GLN A 356 -37.88 -20.82 11.33
N LYS A 357 -36.90 -20.14 10.75
CA LYS A 357 -36.74 -20.07 9.31
C LYS A 357 -35.27 -20.38 8.95
N PRO A 358 -35.04 -21.11 7.86
CA PRO A 358 -33.67 -21.31 7.41
C PRO A 358 -33.02 -19.96 7.04
N TYR A 359 -31.73 -19.87 7.28
CA TYR A 359 -30.88 -18.77 6.81
C TYR A 359 -30.33 -19.11 5.44
N VAL A 360 -30.50 -18.23 4.47
CA VAL A 360 -30.09 -18.48 3.07
C VAL A 360 -28.65 -18.02 2.85
N LEU A 361 -27.74 -18.97 2.75
CA LEU A 361 -26.38 -18.71 2.27
C LEU A 361 -26.42 -18.39 0.78
N ARG A 362 -25.62 -17.41 0.33
CA ARG A 362 -25.52 -17.04 -1.08
C ARG A 362 -24.11 -16.72 -1.49
N GLY A 363 -23.85 -16.86 -2.78
CA GLY A 363 -22.59 -16.45 -3.35
C GLY A 363 -22.52 -16.60 -4.85
N PHE A 364 -21.34 -16.48 -5.39
CA PHE A 364 -21.08 -16.69 -6.80
C PHE A 364 -19.89 -17.64 -7.00
N ALA A 365 -19.83 -18.24 -8.19
CA ALA A 365 -18.70 -19.03 -8.65
C ALA A 365 -18.41 -18.71 -10.13
N TYR A 366 -17.15 -18.84 -10.55
CA TYR A 366 -16.74 -18.69 -11.94
C TYR A 366 -15.60 -19.61 -12.27
N THR A 367 -15.40 -19.93 -13.56
CA THR A 367 -14.26 -20.68 -14.08
C THR A 367 -13.80 -20.10 -15.41
N GLY A 368 -12.77 -20.65 -16.01
CA GLY A 368 -12.20 -20.18 -17.27
C GLY A 368 -12.27 -21.20 -18.40
N GLY A 369 -11.75 -20.84 -19.57
CA GLY A 369 -11.67 -21.70 -20.73
C GLY A 369 -13.01 -22.03 -21.39
N GLY A 370 -14.09 -21.35 -21.00
CA GLY A 370 -15.45 -21.62 -21.49
C GLY A 370 -16.13 -22.81 -20.84
N ARG A 371 -15.64 -23.24 -19.68
CA ARG A 371 -16.23 -24.34 -18.90
C ARG A 371 -17.42 -23.82 -18.08
N GLN A 372 -18.42 -24.69 -17.87
CA GLN A 372 -19.53 -24.43 -16.97
C GLN A 372 -19.14 -24.74 -15.51
N VAL A 373 -19.60 -23.93 -14.57
CA VAL A 373 -19.63 -24.32 -13.14
C VAL A 373 -20.77 -25.32 -12.97
N THR A 374 -20.46 -26.56 -12.61
CA THR A 374 -21.45 -27.66 -12.56
C THR A 374 -21.99 -27.93 -11.17
N ARG A 375 -21.23 -27.54 -10.11
CA ARG A 375 -21.60 -27.81 -8.74
C ARG A 375 -20.91 -26.81 -7.80
N VAL A 376 -21.64 -26.37 -6.77
CA VAL A 376 -21.08 -25.65 -5.64
C VAL A 376 -21.48 -26.36 -4.36
N GLU A 377 -20.51 -26.62 -3.51
CA GLU A 377 -20.68 -27.35 -2.27
C GLU A 377 -20.28 -26.47 -1.09
N VAL A 378 -21.04 -26.57 0.00
CA VAL A 378 -20.82 -25.84 1.25
C VAL A 378 -20.62 -26.85 2.38
N THR A 379 -19.71 -26.53 3.28
CA THR A 379 -19.43 -27.29 4.51
C THR A 379 -19.55 -26.39 5.73
N LEU A 380 -20.06 -26.95 6.83
CA LEU A 380 -20.16 -26.29 8.14
C LEU A 380 -19.25 -26.94 9.19
N ASP A 381 -18.57 -28.03 8.86
CA ASP A 381 -17.75 -28.88 9.73
C ASP A 381 -16.27 -28.95 9.34
N GLY A 382 -15.80 -27.95 8.56
CA GLY A 382 -14.41 -27.87 8.16
C GLY A 382 -14.03 -28.76 6.98
N GLY A 383 -15.01 -29.37 6.30
CA GLY A 383 -14.85 -30.18 5.09
C GLY A 383 -15.03 -31.69 5.31
N GLU A 384 -15.54 -32.10 6.46
CA GLU A 384 -15.89 -33.51 6.73
C GLU A 384 -17.12 -33.92 5.91
N THR A 385 -18.16 -33.06 5.90
CA THR A 385 -19.34 -33.23 5.06
C THR A 385 -19.57 -32.03 4.15
N TRP A 386 -20.25 -32.26 3.04
CA TRP A 386 -20.55 -31.25 2.04
C TRP A 386 -22.01 -31.31 1.62
N GLN A 387 -22.66 -30.16 1.54
CA GLN A 387 -24.02 -29.97 1.04
C GLN A 387 -23.97 -29.25 -0.31
N GLU A 388 -24.73 -29.74 -1.28
CA GLU A 388 -24.79 -29.12 -2.62
C GLU A 388 -25.75 -27.93 -2.60
N GLY A 389 -25.27 -26.77 -3.08
CA GLY A 389 -26.09 -25.58 -3.24
C GLY A 389 -26.85 -25.58 -4.57
N THR A 390 -28.01 -24.91 -4.60
CA THR A 390 -28.76 -24.66 -5.83
C THR A 390 -27.99 -23.65 -6.69
N LEU A 391 -27.75 -24.00 -7.96
CA LEU A 391 -27.07 -23.13 -8.94
C LEU A 391 -28.09 -22.40 -9.82
N ASP A 392 -27.79 -21.13 -10.09
CA ASP A 392 -28.46 -20.29 -11.08
C ASP A 392 -27.44 -19.85 -12.14
N HIS A 393 -27.73 -20.15 -13.39
CA HIS A 393 -26.94 -19.81 -14.59
C HIS A 393 -27.72 -18.82 -15.47
N PRO A 394 -27.59 -17.50 -15.24
CA PRO A 394 -28.30 -16.52 -16.07
C PRO A 394 -27.79 -16.45 -17.50
N GLU A 395 -26.57 -16.99 -17.75
CA GLU A 395 -25.98 -17.03 -19.08
C GLU A 395 -26.56 -18.20 -19.93
N LYS A 396 -26.82 -17.92 -21.22
CA LYS A 396 -27.02 -18.98 -22.23
C LYS A 396 -25.65 -19.34 -22.84
N PRO A 397 -25.33 -20.64 -23.04
CA PRO A 397 -24.08 -21.04 -23.70
C PRO A 397 -24.05 -20.51 -25.14
N ASN A 398 -22.84 -20.27 -25.67
CA ASN A 398 -22.68 -19.99 -27.08
C ASN A 398 -22.96 -21.27 -27.94
N LYS A 399 -23.02 -21.15 -29.26
CA LYS A 399 -23.25 -22.28 -30.15
C LYS A 399 -22.24 -23.42 -30.11
N TYR A 400 -21.10 -23.24 -29.41
CA TYR A 400 -20.09 -24.26 -29.14
C TYR A 400 -20.20 -24.83 -27.74
N GLY A 401 -21.27 -24.55 -26.99
CA GLY A 401 -21.47 -24.99 -25.63
C GLY A 401 -20.53 -24.32 -24.62
N LYS A 402 -20.04 -23.10 -24.90
CA LYS A 402 -19.13 -22.37 -24.01
C LYS A 402 -19.85 -21.37 -23.14
N TYR A 403 -19.37 -21.24 -21.88
CA TYR A 403 -19.87 -20.32 -20.86
C TYR A 403 -18.78 -19.29 -20.49
N TRP A 404 -19.17 -18.02 -20.41
CA TRP A 404 -18.23 -16.91 -20.20
C TRP A 404 -18.49 -16.12 -18.91
N CYS A 405 -19.55 -16.47 -18.18
CA CYS A 405 -19.99 -15.71 -17.03
C CYS A 405 -19.91 -16.49 -15.72
N TRP A 406 -20.02 -15.75 -14.64
CA TRP A 406 -20.23 -16.31 -13.31
C TRP A 406 -21.64 -16.92 -13.17
N SER A 407 -21.75 -17.83 -12.21
CA SER A 407 -23.01 -18.43 -11.77
C SER A 407 -23.27 -18.06 -10.33
N PHE A 408 -24.52 -18.00 -9.92
CA PHE A 408 -24.91 -17.76 -8.54
C PHE A 408 -25.29 -19.09 -7.88
N TRP A 409 -25.13 -19.12 -6.57
CA TRP A 409 -25.52 -20.28 -5.79
C TRP A 409 -26.21 -19.85 -4.50
N SER A 410 -27.09 -20.69 -3.99
CA SER A 410 -27.77 -20.52 -2.71
C SER A 410 -27.94 -21.86 -2.00
N LEU A 411 -27.98 -21.82 -0.67
CA LEU A 411 -28.22 -22.96 0.20
C LEU A 411 -28.99 -22.52 1.44
N ASP A 412 -30.10 -23.17 1.71
CA ASP A 412 -30.88 -22.97 2.93
C ASP A 412 -30.24 -23.78 4.06
N VAL A 413 -29.92 -23.13 5.19
CA VAL A 413 -29.26 -23.75 6.35
C VAL A 413 -30.03 -23.41 7.60
N GLU A 414 -30.26 -24.37 8.48
CA GLU A 414 -30.89 -24.13 9.78
C GLU A 414 -29.99 -23.24 10.65
N VAL A 415 -30.60 -22.24 11.30
CA VAL A 415 -29.86 -21.28 12.16
C VAL A 415 -29.15 -21.99 13.31
N LEU A 416 -29.72 -23.11 13.79
CA LEU A 416 -29.12 -23.92 14.85
C LEU A 416 -27.86 -24.66 14.38
N ASP A 417 -27.79 -25.07 13.11
CA ASP A 417 -26.58 -25.68 12.54
C ASP A 417 -25.46 -24.64 12.43
N LEU A 418 -25.79 -23.41 12.04
CA LEU A 418 -24.82 -22.30 12.04
C LEU A 418 -24.30 -22.00 13.46
N LEU A 419 -25.14 -22.08 14.47
CA LEU A 419 -24.77 -21.84 15.87
C LEU A 419 -23.76 -22.90 16.38
N HIS A 420 -23.86 -24.13 15.92
CA HIS A 420 -22.95 -25.21 16.25
C HIS A 420 -21.66 -25.20 15.42
N SER A 421 -21.61 -24.39 14.36
CA SER A 421 -20.51 -24.33 13.42
C SER A 421 -19.52 -23.23 13.79
N LYS A 422 -18.23 -23.47 13.51
CA LYS A 422 -17.16 -22.47 13.68
C LYS A 422 -16.91 -21.66 12.42
N GLU A 423 -17.19 -22.24 11.27
CA GLU A 423 -16.97 -21.63 9.96
C GLU A 423 -17.91 -22.19 8.90
N ILE A 424 -18.19 -21.39 7.87
CA ILE A 424 -18.82 -21.78 6.63
C ILE A 424 -17.72 -21.78 5.57
N ALA A 425 -17.56 -22.87 4.83
CA ALA A 425 -16.64 -22.90 3.69
C ALA A 425 -17.35 -23.33 2.41
N VAL A 426 -16.92 -22.77 1.28
CA VAL A 426 -17.49 -23.10 -0.05
C VAL A 426 -16.40 -23.47 -1.02
N ARG A 427 -16.73 -24.45 -1.92
CA ARG A 427 -15.93 -24.82 -3.09
C ARG A 427 -16.82 -25.02 -4.32
N GLY A 428 -16.27 -24.66 -5.48
CA GLY A 428 -16.92 -24.93 -6.78
C GLY A 428 -16.25 -26.05 -7.53
N TRP A 429 -17.00 -26.60 -8.48
CA TRP A 429 -16.56 -27.59 -9.47
C TRP A 429 -16.94 -27.13 -10.87
N ASP A 430 -16.10 -27.41 -11.85
CA ASP A 430 -16.44 -27.16 -13.26
C ASP A 430 -16.63 -28.48 -14.05
N GLU A 431 -17.07 -28.37 -15.29
CA GLU A 431 -17.36 -29.51 -16.16
C GLU A 431 -16.15 -30.43 -16.44
N ALA A 432 -14.94 -29.92 -16.24
CA ALA A 432 -13.70 -30.69 -16.33
C ALA A 432 -13.29 -31.31 -14.98
N SER A 433 -14.17 -31.29 -13.98
CA SER A 433 -13.94 -31.75 -12.61
C SER A 433 -12.81 -31.02 -11.88
N ASN A 434 -12.44 -29.81 -12.31
CA ASN A 434 -11.55 -28.98 -11.51
C ASN A 434 -12.28 -28.48 -10.27
N THR A 435 -11.60 -28.43 -9.14
CA THR A 435 -12.14 -27.92 -7.87
C THR A 435 -11.10 -27.07 -7.13
N GLN A 436 -11.55 -26.40 -6.08
CA GLN A 436 -10.75 -25.52 -5.25
C GLN A 436 -10.02 -26.30 -4.15
N PRO A 437 -8.74 -26.00 -3.88
CA PRO A 437 -7.99 -26.62 -2.80
C PRO A 437 -8.43 -26.10 -1.43
N GLY A 438 -8.39 -26.95 -0.39
CA GLY A 438 -8.69 -26.54 0.98
C GLY A 438 -7.60 -25.66 1.60
N LYS A 439 -6.35 -25.83 1.17
CA LYS A 439 -5.19 -25.07 1.64
C LYS A 439 -4.76 -24.02 0.62
N LEU A 440 -4.35 -22.86 1.13
CA LEU A 440 -3.79 -21.80 0.28
C LEU A 440 -2.43 -22.23 -0.27
N ILE A 441 -2.25 -22.04 -1.58
CA ILE A 441 -0.96 -22.24 -2.27
C ILE A 441 -0.39 -20.85 -2.59
N TRP A 442 0.66 -20.50 -1.89
CA TRP A 442 1.32 -19.19 -2.08
C TRP A 442 2.14 -19.18 -3.38
N ASN A 443 2.17 -18.02 -4.04
CA ASN A 443 3.13 -17.75 -5.12
C ASN A 443 3.58 -16.28 -5.06
N VAL A 444 4.75 -16.01 -5.63
CA VAL A 444 5.42 -14.70 -5.55
C VAL A 444 4.59 -13.54 -6.11
N MET A 445 3.73 -13.79 -7.09
CA MET A 445 2.85 -12.77 -7.69
C MET A 445 1.50 -12.67 -6.98
N GLY A 446 1.18 -13.58 -6.07
CA GLY A 446 -0.11 -13.62 -5.38
C GLY A 446 -1.30 -13.76 -6.34
N MET A 447 -1.13 -14.48 -7.44
CA MET A 447 -2.14 -14.65 -8.47
C MET A 447 -2.87 -15.98 -8.35
N MET A 448 -4.05 -16.07 -8.96
CA MET A 448 -4.87 -17.26 -9.08
C MET A 448 -5.28 -17.89 -7.74
N THR A 449 -5.49 -17.04 -6.72
CA THR A 449 -5.95 -17.47 -5.40
C THR A 449 -7.35 -18.05 -5.50
N ASN A 450 -7.48 -19.35 -5.22
CA ASN A 450 -8.75 -20.06 -5.32
C ASN A 450 -8.97 -21.12 -4.23
N ARG A 451 -8.32 -20.99 -3.06
CA ARG A 451 -8.67 -21.87 -1.94
C ARG A 451 -10.14 -21.75 -1.57
N TRP A 452 -10.70 -22.70 -0.83
CA TRP A 452 -12.04 -22.58 -0.26
C TRP A 452 -12.24 -21.18 0.33
N PHE A 453 -13.37 -20.56 0.05
CA PHE A 453 -13.69 -19.28 0.71
C PHE A 453 -14.34 -19.59 2.05
N LYS A 454 -13.76 -19.06 3.13
CA LYS A 454 -14.16 -19.39 4.50
C LYS A 454 -14.66 -18.17 5.24
N VAL A 455 -15.83 -18.26 5.83
CA VAL A 455 -16.42 -17.25 6.72
C VAL A 455 -16.46 -17.82 8.14
N LYS A 456 -15.82 -17.15 9.09
CA LYS A 456 -15.86 -17.57 10.51
C LYS A 456 -17.14 -17.09 11.16
N ILE A 457 -17.64 -17.90 12.10
CA ILE A 457 -18.80 -17.61 12.91
C ILE A 457 -18.34 -17.36 14.35
N ASN A 458 -18.63 -16.16 14.86
CA ASN A 458 -18.30 -15.78 16.23
C ASN A 458 -19.59 -15.47 17.00
N VAL A 459 -19.62 -15.80 18.31
CA VAL A 459 -20.75 -15.46 19.17
C VAL A 459 -20.76 -13.96 19.42
N TRP A 460 -21.91 -13.33 19.21
CA TRP A 460 -22.15 -11.92 19.48
C TRP A 460 -23.10 -11.77 20.67
N LYS A 461 -22.72 -10.90 21.63
CA LYS A 461 -23.57 -10.55 22.78
C LYS A 461 -23.59 -9.05 22.96
N HIS A 462 -24.77 -8.45 23.01
CA HIS A 462 -24.93 -7.03 23.27
C HIS A 462 -26.23 -6.79 24.04
N LYS A 463 -26.15 -6.06 25.18
CA LYS A 463 -27.31 -5.67 26.03
C LYS A 463 -28.29 -6.81 26.34
N GLY A 464 -27.79 -8.03 26.50
CA GLY A 464 -28.62 -9.20 26.81
C GLY A 464 -29.15 -9.97 25.60
N GLU A 465 -28.95 -9.46 24.41
CA GLU A 465 -29.24 -10.17 23.17
C GLU A 465 -28.07 -11.08 22.78
N LEU A 466 -28.38 -12.25 22.22
CA LEU A 466 -27.43 -13.21 21.69
C LEU A 466 -27.56 -13.29 20.18
N GLY A 467 -26.44 -13.40 19.47
CA GLY A 467 -26.39 -13.54 18.02
C GLY A 467 -25.11 -14.19 17.54
N MET A 468 -25.00 -14.32 16.24
CA MET A 468 -23.81 -14.71 15.52
C MET A 468 -23.32 -13.53 14.69
N VAL A 469 -22.00 -13.29 14.67
CA VAL A 469 -21.36 -12.35 13.73
C VAL A 469 -20.47 -13.11 12.78
N PHE A 470 -20.59 -12.78 11.49
CA PHE A 470 -19.88 -13.46 10.43
C PHE A 470 -18.65 -12.66 9.98
N GLU A 471 -17.53 -13.34 9.84
CA GLU A 471 -16.27 -12.69 9.53
C GLU A 471 -15.62 -13.28 8.28
N HIS A 472 -15.50 -12.46 7.23
CA HIS A 472 -14.83 -12.84 5.97
C HIS A 472 -13.32 -12.98 6.18
N PRO A 473 -12.60 -13.66 5.25
CA PRO A 473 -11.16 -13.90 5.41
C PRO A 473 -10.34 -12.59 5.47
N THR A 474 -10.68 -11.64 4.63
CA THR A 474 -9.97 -10.35 4.54
C THR A 474 -10.91 -9.23 4.13
N VAL A 475 -10.51 -7.99 4.40
CA VAL A 475 -11.14 -6.77 3.88
C VAL A 475 -10.27 -6.19 2.76
N PRO A 476 -10.82 -5.65 1.67
CA PRO A 476 -10.04 -5.15 0.53
C PRO A 476 -9.05 -4.01 0.88
N GLY A 477 -8.02 -3.86 0.08
CA GLY A 477 -7.04 -2.77 0.23
C GLY A 477 -6.14 -2.94 1.45
N ASN A 478 -5.86 -1.84 2.13
CA ASN A 478 -5.04 -1.82 3.35
C ASN A 478 -5.88 -1.62 4.62
N GLN A 479 -7.20 -1.81 4.53
CA GLN A 479 -8.08 -1.69 5.70
C GLN A 479 -7.79 -2.83 6.68
N SER A 480 -7.89 -2.54 7.98
CA SER A 480 -7.86 -3.56 9.03
C SER A 480 -9.13 -4.41 8.99
N GLY A 481 -9.06 -5.69 9.34
CA GLY A 481 -10.21 -6.57 9.44
C GLY A 481 -10.07 -7.90 8.71
N GLY A 482 -11.02 -8.78 8.96
CA GLY A 482 -11.03 -10.15 8.50
C GLY A 482 -10.34 -11.13 9.45
N TRP A 483 -10.86 -12.36 9.51
CA TRP A 483 -10.36 -13.36 10.47
C TRP A 483 -8.90 -13.76 10.22
N MET A 484 -8.42 -13.71 8.98
CA MET A 484 -7.01 -14.01 8.68
C MET A 484 -6.04 -12.99 9.25
N ALA A 485 -6.45 -11.73 9.39
CA ALA A 485 -5.63 -10.72 10.06
C ALA A 485 -5.49 -11.03 11.54
N LYS A 486 -6.57 -11.51 12.18
CA LYS A 486 -6.57 -11.94 13.57
C LYS A 486 -5.75 -13.22 13.76
N GLU A 487 -5.92 -14.24 12.91
CA GLU A 487 -5.15 -15.48 12.98
C GLU A 487 -3.66 -15.26 12.68
N ARG A 488 -3.31 -14.35 11.77
CA ARG A 488 -1.91 -13.97 11.55
C ARG A 488 -1.26 -13.40 12.81
N HIS A 489 -2.01 -12.65 13.59
CA HIS A 489 -1.55 -12.22 14.90
C HIS A 489 -1.36 -13.42 15.85
N LEU A 490 -2.19 -14.44 15.76
CA LEU A 490 -2.10 -15.65 16.57
C LEU A 490 -1.00 -16.62 16.07
N GLU A 491 -0.83 -16.81 14.75
CA GLU A 491 0.17 -17.73 14.16
C GLU A 491 1.60 -17.17 14.18
N LEU A 492 1.77 -15.86 14.06
CA LEU A 492 3.06 -15.20 14.31
C LEU A 492 3.48 -15.36 15.77
N SER A 493 2.52 -15.73 16.64
CA SER A 493 2.74 -16.07 18.03
C SER A 493 3.07 -17.57 18.27
N THR A 494 2.95 -18.46 17.28
CA THR A 494 3.01 -19.92 17.53
C THR A 494 4.04 -20.72 16.71
N GLU A 495 4.90 -20.12 15.88
CA GLU A 495 5.90 -20.90 15.13
C GLU A 495 7.25 -21.05 15.84
N PRO A 496 7.70 -22.30 16.14
CA PRO A 496 9.08 -22.58 16.54
C PRO A 496 9.99 -22.72 15.30
N LYS A 497 11.20 -22.22 15.40
CA LYS A 497 12.27 -22.42 14.40
C LYS A 497 12.57 -23.91 14.21
N GLU A 498 12.31 -24.44 13.01
CA GLU A 498 12.77 -25.78 12.64
C GLU A 498 14.13 -25.76 11.98
N THR A 499 15.06 -26.46 12.64
CA THR A 499 16.20 -27.11 12.01
C THR A 499 15.74 -28.47 11.44
N LEU A 500 16.07 -28.72 10.18
CA LEU A 500 15.77 -29.93 9.44
C LEU A 500 16.00 -31.22 10.25
N LYS A 501 14.95 -32.03 10.38
CA LYS A 501 14.99 -33.50 10.16
C LYS A 501 13.56 -34.10 10.17
N ARG A 502 13.28 -34.89 9.14
CA ARG A 502 12.05 -35.68 8.95
C ARG A 502 11.76 -36.59 10.13
N THR A 503 10.56 -36.63 10.61
CA THR A 503 9.71 -37.86 10.75
C THR A 503 8.35 -37.49 11.36
N SER A 504 7.35 -38.21 10.94
CA SER A 504 5.92 -38.12 11.28
C SER A 504 5.61 -38.13 12.78
N SER A 505 4.77 -37.21 13.23
CA SER A 505 3.68 -37.40 14.23
C SER A 505 3.05 -36.07 14.67
N THR A 506 1.79 -36.11 14.96
CA THR A 506 0.84 -35.08 15.41
C THR A 506 1.39 -34.14 16.49
N PRO A 507 1.18 -32.79 16.41
CA PRO A 507 1.63 -31.88 17.46
C PRO A 507 0.59 -31.77 18.58
N SER A 508 0.99 -32.18 19.77
CA SER A 508 0.35 -31.83 21.02
C SER A 508 0.80 -30.45 21.48
N LEU A 509 -0.11 -29.67 22.01
CA LEU A 509 0.12 -28.36 22.66
C LEU A 509 1.25 -28.44 23.69
N ASN A 510 2.18 -27.52 23.60
CA ASN A 510 3.30 -27.40 24.54
C ASN A 510 2.83 -26.60 25.78
N PRO A 511 2.91 -27.18 27.00
CA PRO A 511 2.31 -26.57 28.19
C PRO A 511 3.15 -25.49 28.87
N ASN A 512 4.21 -24.96 28.23
CA ASN A 512 5.20 -24.10 28.92
C ASN A 512 5.33 -22.66 28.41
N THR A 513 4.41 -22.12 27.64
CA THR A 513 4.44 -20.68 27.28
C THR A 513 3.84 -19.87 28.45
N LYS A 514 4.68 -19.07 29.09
CA LYS A 514 4.22 -18.19 30.18
C LYS A 514 3.30 -17.12 29.62
N MET A 515 2.09 -17.06 30.17
CA MET A 515 1.12 -15.99 29.90
C MET A 515 1.23 -14.93 31.00
N PHE A 516 1.34 -13.67 30.60
CA PHE A 516 1.47 -12.54 31.54
C PHE A 516 0.22 -11.64 31.46
N PRO A 517 -0.48 -11.38 32.56
CA PRO A 517 -1.54 -10.38 32.57
C PRO A 517 -0.95 -8.97 32.42
N MET A 518 -1.70 -8.05 31.82
CA MET A 518 -1.27 -6.66 31.63
C MET A 518 -0.81 -6.00 32.97
N SER A 519 -1.46 -6.32 34.06
CA SER A 519 -1.10 -5.81 35.40
C SER A 519 0.27 -6.27 35.90
N GLU A 520 0.79 -7.39 35.42
CA GLU A 520 2.15 -7.83 35.70
C GLU A 520 3.17 -7.10 34.84
N ILE A 521 2.88 -7.01 33.51
CA ILE A 521 3.78 -6.36 32.57
C ILE A 521 3.99 -4.89 32.94
N GLN A 522 2.96 -4.21 33.40
CA GLN A 522 3.02 -2.81 33.85
C GLN A 522 3.97 -2.57 35.04
N LYS A 523 4.32 -3.59 35.81
CA LYS A 523 5.30 -3.48 36.92
C LYS A 523 6.73 -3.42 36.40
N HIS A 524 6.99 -3.95 35.19
CA HIS A 524 8.32 -4.01 34.56
C HIS A 524 8.59 -2.80 33.67
N ASN A 525 8.63 -1.63 34.28
CA ASN A 525 8.71 -0.34 33.58
C ASN A 525 9.90 0.53 34.02
N THR A 526 10.93 -0.09 34.59
CA THR A 526 12.16 0.57 35.07
C THR A 526 13.38 0.07 34.28
N ALA A 527 14.53 0.77 34.40
CA ALA A 527 15.77 0.36 33.74
C ALA A 527 16.30 -1.00 34.22
N ASP A 528 15.97 -1.41 35.45
CA ASP A 528 16.39 -2.69 36.02
C ASP A 528 15.45 -3.85 35.63
N SER A 529 14.25 -3.52 35.13
CA SER A 529 13.28 -4.48 34.62
C SER A 529 12.37 -3.82 33.61
N THR A 530 12.60 -4.10 32.33
CA THR A 530 11.98 -3.42 31.19
C THR A 530 11.31 -4.43 30.29
N TRP A 531 9.98 -4.55 30.37
CA TRP A 531 9.19 -5.38 29.48
C TRP A 531 8.36 -4.51 28.54
N ILE A 532 8.26 -4.93 27.30
CA ILE A 532 7.41 -4.29 26.28
C ILE A 532 6.52 -5.34 25.63
N ILE A 533 5.39 -4.88 25.08
CA ILE A 533 4.51 -5.72 24.29
C ILE A 533 4.62 -5.27 22.84
N ILE A 534 4.84 -6.23 21.94
CA ILE A 534 4.82 -6.01 20.50
C ILE A 534 4.09 -7.18 19.85
N HIS A 535 2.99 -6.91 19.13
CA HIS A 535 2.11 -7.90 18.52
C HIS A 535 1.56 -8.95 19.49
N GLY A 536 1.23 -8.54 20.73
CA GLY A 536 0.72 -9.43 21.78
C GLY A 536 1.76 -10.28 22.48
N HIS A 537 3.04 -10.18 22.09
CA HIS A 537 4.16 -10.87 22.73
C HIS A 537 4.83 -9.98 23.76
N VAL A 538 5.27 -10.58 24.86
CA VAL A 538 6.00 -9.89 25.92
C VAL A 538 7.50 -10.15 25.77
N TYR A 539 8.24 -9.06 25.72
CA TYR A 539 9.70 -9.07 25.54
C TYR A 539 10.38 -8.46 26.75
N ASP A 540 11.33 -9.17 27.34
CA ASP A 540 12.21 -8.62 28.37
C ASP A 540 13.43 -7.97 27.70
N CYS A 541 13.33 -6.68 27.50
CA CYS A 541 14.38 -5.87 26.88
C CYS A 541 15.43 -5.35 27.88
N THR A 542 15.38 -5.75 29.15
CA THR A 542 16.30 -5.25 30.19
C THR A 542 17.76 -5.35 29.80
N ARG A 543 18.17 -6.49 29.24
CA ARG A 543 19.56 -6.72 28.82
C ARG A 543 19.94 -5.96 27.55
N PHE A 544 18.96 -5.68 26.68
CA PHE A 544 19.15 -5.00 25.41
C PHE A 544 19.16 -3.48 25.52
N LEU A 545 18.71 -2.91 26.63
CA LEU A 545 18.64 -1.47 26.82
C LEU A 545 19.93 -0.74 26.46
N LYS A 546 21.09 -1.30 26.84
CA LYS A 546 22.42 -0.69 26.63
C LYS A 546 22.90 -0.79 25.16
N ASP A 547 22.41 -1.79 24.44
CA ASP A 547 22.84 -2.11 23.08
C ASP A 547 21.87 -1.57 22.03
N HIS A 548 20.75 -0.97 22.44
CA HIS A 548 19.74 -0.43 21.54
C HIS A 548 20.27 0.80 20.79
N PRO A 549 20.29 0.80 19.44
CA PRO A 549 20.83 1.93 18.66
C PRO A 549 20.11 3.25 18.87
N GLY A 550 18.79 3.19 19.18
CA GLY A 550 17.97 4.36 19.50
C GLY A 550 18.10 4.87 20.94
N GLY A 551 18.99 4.25 21.74
CA GLY A 551 19.20 4.59 23.16
C GLY A 551 18.22 3.91 24.11
N VAL A 552 18.60 3.88 25.39
CA VAL A 552 17.85 3.26 26.50
C VAL A 552 16.44 3.85 26.64
N ASP A 553 16.33 5.17 26.54
CA ASP A 553 15.06 5.89 26.75
C ASP A 553 14.00 5.52 25.71
N SER A 554 14.41 5.15 24.49
CA SER A 554 13.47 4.76 23.43
C SER A 554 12.69 3.47 23.75
N ILE A 555 13.28 2.56 24.53
CA ILE A 555 12.59 1.37 25.02
C ILE A 555 11.87 1.69 26.33
N LEU A 556 12.53 2.38 27.27
CA LEU A 556 11.97 2.68 28.59
C LEU A 556 10.68 3.48 28.53
N ILE A 557 10.54 4.38 27.55
CA ILE A 557 9.32 5.19 27.35
C ILE A 557 8.09 4.33 27.04
N ASN A 558 8.33 3.13 26.50
CA ASN A 558 7.30 2.17 26.12
C ASN A 558 7.24 0.96 27.08
N ALA A 559 8.08 0.95 28.12
CA ALA A 559 8.15 -0.14 29.08
C ALA A 559 6.83 -0.32 29.84
N GLY A 560 6.36 -1.54 29.96
CA GLY A 560 5.10 -1.88 30.59
C GLY A 560 3.86 -1.64 29.70
N THR A 561 4.04 -1.29 28.41
CA THR A 561 2.94 -0.97 27.49
C THR A 561 3.04 -1.74 26.17
N ASP A 562 1.94 -1.76 25.39
CA ASP A 562 1.96 -2.20 24.01
C ASP A 562 2.48 -1.06 23.10
N CYS A 563 3.61 -1.30 22.46
CA CYS A 563 4.25 -0.36 21.55
C CYS A 563 4.37 -0.88 20.11
N THR A 564 3.46 -1.76 19.73
CA THR A 564 3.44 -2.40 18.40
C THR A 564 3.49 -1.39 17.26
N GLU A 565 2.66 -0.35 17.31
CA GLU A 565 2.58 0.64 16.23
C GLU A 565 3.87 1.46 16.12
N GLU A 566 4.41 1.91 17.25
CA GLU A 566 5.64 2.68 17.32
C GLU A 566 6.84 1.85 16.84
N PHE A 567 6.90 0.58 17.26
CA PHE A 567 7.96 -0.34 16.86
C PHE A 567 7.93 -0.58 15.35
N ASP A 568 6.78 -0.87 14.76
CA ASP A 568 6.62 -1.12 13.33
C ASP A 568 6.88 0.13 12.46
N ALA A 569 6.65 1.33 12.99
CA ALA A 569 6.89 2.58 12.28
C ALA A 569 8.37 2.93 12.11
N ILE A 570 9.26 2.37 12.95
CA ILE A 570 10.68 2.75 13.04
C ILE A 570 11.61 1.61 12.63
N HIS A 571 11.29 0.36 13.01
CA HIS A 571 12.22 -0.75 12.96
C HIS A 571 12.16 -1.56 11.66
N SER A 572 13.35 -2.01 11.20
CA SER A 572 13.49 -2.86 10.02
C SER A 572 13.22 -4.34 10.34
N ASP A 573 13.04 -5.17 9.31
CA ASP A 573 12.88 -6.62 9.48
C ASP A 573 14.07 -7.29 10.20
N LYS A 574 15.27 -6.70 10.12
CA LYS A 574 16.45 -7.15 10.88
C LYS A 574 16.30 -6.90 12.38
N ALA A 575 15.75 -5.75 12.75
CA ALA A 575 15.48 -5.42 14.16
C ALA A 575 14.36 -6.29 14.73
N LYS A 576 13.35 -6.62 13.92
CA LYS A 576 12.27 -7.54 14.29
C LYS A 576 12.78 -8.95 14.60
N LYS A 577 13.75 -9.44 13.83
CA LYS A 577 14.39 -10.74 14.07
C LYS A 577 15.23 -10.74 15.36
N LEU A 578 15.93 -9.64 15.63
CA LEU A 578 16.73 -9.50 16.86
C LEU A 578 15.84 -9.46 18.12
N LEU A 579 14.66 -8.84 18.02
CA LEU A 579 13.71 -8.74 19.13
C LEU A 579 13.26 -10.11 19.63
N GLU A 580 13.10 -11.12 18.74
CA GLU A 580 12.68 -12.47 19.11
C GLU A 580 13.60 -13.16 20.14
N GLU A 581 14.87 -12.75 20.24
CA GLU A 581 15.81 -13.27 21.23
C GLU A 581 15.47 -12.84 22.67
N TYR A 582 14.61 -11.85 22.83
CA TYR A 582 14.22 -11.25 24.12
C TYR A 582 12.80 -11.63 24.54
N ARG A 583 12.12 -12.50 23.79
CA ARG A 583 10.76 -12.93 24.07
C ARG A 583 10.69 -13.81 25.30
N ILE A 584 9.78 -13.46 26.25
CA ILE A 584 9.60 -14.19 27.52
C ILE A 584 8.22 -14.84 27.66
N GLY A 585 7.24 -14.42 26.86
CA GLY A 585 5.90 -14.97 26.93
C GLY A 585 4.89 -14.17 26.12
N GLU A 586 3.60 -14.31 26.46
CA GLU A 586 2.49 -13.69 25.75
C GLU A 586 1.59 -12.90 26.71
N LEU A 587 0.89 -11.90 26.18
CA LEU A 587 -0.09 -11.13 26.91
C LEU A 587 -1.35 -11.99 27.16
N LEU A 588 -1.73 -12.18 28.39
CA LEU A 588 -3.01 -12.78 28.77
C LEU A 588 -4.14 -11.78 28.51
N VAL A 589 -4.88 -11.98 27.43
CA VAL A 589 -6.09 -11.18 27.16
C VAL A 589 -7.24 -11.75 27.99
N THR A 590 -7.48 -11.14 29.14
CA THR A 590 -8.74 -11.36 29.88
C THR A 590 -9.73 -10.33 29.39
N ASP A 591 -10.82 -10.78 28.77
CA ASP A 591 -11.99 -9.96 28.47
C ASP A 591 -12.60 -9.40 29.78
N THR A 592 -12.17 -8.20 30.12
CA THR A 592 -12.95 -7.38 31.07
C THR A 592 -12.88 -5.93 30.63
N LYS A 593 -13.90 -5.53 29.88
CA LYS A 593 -14.35 -4.14 29.87
C LYS A 593 -14.98 -3.86 31.23
N THR A 594 -14.37 -2.99 32.00
CA THR A 594 -15.12 -2.14 32.93
C THR A 594 -14.52 -0.76 32.90
N SER A 595 -15.28 0.14 32.28
CA SER A 595 -15.31 1.54 32.64
C SER A 595 -15.55 1.63 34.18
N ASP A 596 -14.76 2.47 34.85
CA ASP A 596 -15.40 3.54 35.61
C ASP A 596 -14.39 4.53 36.18
N ASN A 597 -14.81 5.75 36.03
CA ASN A 597 -14.40 6.93 36.70
C ASN A 597 -14.42 6.77 38.21
N SER A 598 -13.58 7.54 38.83
CA SER A 598 -13.82 8.33 40.02
C SER A 598 -13.07 7.99 41.29
N MET A 599 -12.56 9.07 41.77
CA MET A 599 -12.48 9.51 43.15
C MET A 599 -11.26 9.12 43.98
N LEU A 600 -10.44 10.12 44.16
CA LEU A 600 -10.02 10.69 45.49
C LEU A 600 -9.93 9.77 46.68
N GLY A 601 -8.76 9.68 47.23
CA GLY A 601 -8.62 9.22 48.61
C GLY A 601 -7.20 9.41 49.14
N ASN A 602 -7.01 10.46 49.83
CA ASN A 602 -5.96 10.83 50.76
C ASN A 602 -5.32 9.71 51.55
N GLY A 603 -4.03 9.90 51.83
CA GLY A 603 -3.52 9.39 53.12
C GLY A 603 -2.00 9.22 53.16
N THR A 604 -1.27 10.25 53.46
CA THR A 604 -0.25 10.45 54.49
C THR A 604 0.62 9.23 54.85
N GLN A 605 1.95 9.34 54.87
CA GLN A 605 2.86 10.09 55.77
C GLN A 605 4.27 9.96 55.24
N ALA A 606 4.98 10.98 54.97
CA ALA A 606 5.91 11.77 55.74
C ALA A 606 6.95 10.94 56.50
N THR A 607 8.20 11.12 56.11
CA THR A 607 9.22 11.82 56.91
C THR A 607 10.60 11.68 56.27
N HIS A 608 11.17 12.73 55.83
CA HIS A 608 12.51 13.20 56.23
C HIS A 608 12.76 14.60 55.65
N LEU A 609 12.94 15.51 56.56
CA LEU A 609 13.30 16.90 56.31
C LEU A 609 14.79 16.97 56.01
N ASP A 610 15.12 17.61 54.85
CA ASP A 610 16.41 18.27 54.66
C ASP A 610 16.20 19.65 54.02
N PRO A 611 17.13 20.59 54.10
CA PRO A 611 16.83 22.00 54.39
C PRO A 611 16.38 22.80 53.18
N ILE A 612 15.58 23.82 53.44
CA ILE A 612 15.03 24.86 52.60
C ILE A 612 16.14 25.40 51.65
N LYS A 613 16.05 25.03 50.37
CA LYS A 613 16.57 25.80 49.24
C LYS A 613 15.37 26.59 48.68
N GLU A 614 15.52 27.89 48.47
CA GLU A 614 14.58 28.76 47.85
C GLU A 614 13.95 28.08 46.59
N VAL A 615 12.68 27.81 46.64
CA VAL A 615 11.89 27.28 45.53
C VAL A 615 11.66 28.43 44.56
N ILE A 616 12.48 28.53 43.53
CA ILE A 616 12.12 29.24 42.31
C ILE A 616 10.95 28.42 41.73
N PRO A 617 9.77 29.03 41.46
CA PRO A 617 8.63 28.31 40.93
C PRO A 617 9.04 27.71 39.57
N GLN A 618 9.21 26.39 39.51
CA GLN A 618 9.44 25.69 38.26
C GLN A 618 8.18 25.79 37.41
N ARG A 619 8.31 26.33 36.21
CA ARG A 619 7.23 26.41 35.23
C ARG A 619 6.77 24.99 34.87
N PRO A 620 5.47 24.78 34.60
CA PRO A 620 4.98 23.46 34.20
C PRO A 620 5.64 22.99 32.92
N VAL A 621 5.98 21.70 32.89
CA VAL A 621 6.65 21.03 31.74
C VAL A 621 5.59 20.39 30.86
N ALA A 622 5.72 20.56 29.53
CA ALA A 622 4.77 20.01 28.55
C ALA A 622 5.02 18.53 28.22
N LEU A 623 6.30 18.15 28.05
CA LEU A 623 6.63 16.76 27.69
C LEU A 623 6.50 15.81 28.87
N ASN A 624 5.66 14.79 28.71
CA ASN A 624 5.62 13.61 29.56
C ASN A 624 6.23 12.44 28.76
N PRO A 625 7.26 11.74 29.27
CA PRO A 625 7.93 10.69 28.51
C PRO A 625 7.03 9.56 28.00
N ARG A 626 5.88 9.33 28.64
CA ARG A 626 4.97 8.23 28.29
C ARG A 626 3.74 8.64 27.49
N GLU A 627 3.49 9.94 27.35
CA GLU A 627 2.30 10.47 26.70
C GLU A 627 2.64 11.24 25.44
N LYS A 628 1.70 11.26 24.50
CA LYS A 628 1.74 12.15 23.33
C LYS A 628 1.11 13.47 23.72
N ILE A 629 1.76 14.59 23.41
CA ILE A 629 1.18 15.91 23.55
C ILE A 629 0.76 16.42 22.18
N GLN A 630 -0.34 17.17 22.12
CA GLN A 630 -0.83 17.80 20.90
C GLN A 630 -0.29 19.21 20.79
N CYS A 631 0.43 19.50 19.70
CA CYS A 631 1.03 20.80 19.43
C CYS A 631 0.45 21.38 18.13
N LYS A 632 0.01 22.65 18.20
CA LYS A 632 -0.61 23.34 17.07
C LYS A 632 0.44 24.11 16.27
N LEU A 633 0.45 24.00 14.96
CA LEU A 633 1.29 24.80 14.08
C LEU A 633 0.83 26.27 14.09
N ILE A 634 1.63 27.14 14.69
CA ILE A 634 1.32 28.58 14.82
C ILE A 634 1.75 29.34 13.56
N SER A 635 2.97 29.06 13.09
CA SER A 635 3.51 29.74 11.92
C SER A 635 4.46 28.84 11.13
N LYS A 636 4.53 29.12 9.82
CA LYS A 636 5.43 28.48 8.88
C LYS A 636 6.11 29.57 8.05
N THR A 637 7.45 29.68 8.15
CA THR A 637 8.24 30.67 7.44
C THR A 637 9.25 29.99 6.54
N SER A 638 9.31 30.37 5.26
CA SER A 638 10.34 29.90 4.33
C SER A 638 11.66 30.59 4.62
N ILE A 639 12.70 29.82 4.91
CA ILE A 639 14.08 30.32 5.10
C ILE A 639 14.83 30.29 3.77
N SER A 640 14.67 29.20 2.99
CA SER A 640 15.24 29.05 1.65
C SER A 640 14.26 28.32 0.73
N HIS A 641 14.71 27.99 -0.50
CA HIS A 641 13.90 27.26 -1.48
C HIS A 641 13.37 25.93 -0.94
N ASP A 642 14.11 25.24 -0.08
CA ASP A 642 13.77 23.94 0.47
C ASP A 642 13.84 23.85 2.01
N VAL A 643 13.95 24.97 2.73
CA VAL A 643 14.00 25.00 4.19
C VAL A 643 12.86 25.85 4.75
N ARG A 644 12.20 25.32 5.79
CA ARG A 644 11.12 25.98 6.52
C ARG A 644 11.43 26.00 8.01
N ARG A 645 11.05 27.11 8.67
CA ARG A 645 10.92 27.19 10.12
C ARG A 645 9.45 26.98 10.46
N PHE A 646 9.18 25.98 11.26
CA PHE A 646 7.84 25.68 11.80
C PHE A 646 7.83 26.04 13.27
N ARG A 647 6.88 26.86 13.69
CA ARG A 647 6.62 27.17 15.11
C ARG A 647 5.37 26.46 15.55
N PHE A 648 5.49 25.66 16.61
CA PHE A 648 4.40 24.93 17.24
C PHE A 648 4.13 25.49 18.62
N SER A 649 2.84 25.62 19.01
CA SER A 649 2.47 25.91 20.40
C SER A 649 2.65 24.65 21.26
N LEU A 650 2.99 24.86 22.51
CA LEU A 650 2.80 23.88 23.57
C LEU A 650 1.31 23.78 23.95
N PRO A 651 0.88 22.73 24.69
CA PRO A 651 -0.53 22.58 25.12
C PRO A 651 -1.04 23.74 25.94
N SER A 652 -0.19 24.41 26.73
CA SER A 652 -0.47 25.63 27.47
C SER A 652 0.59 26.71 27.22
N GLU A 653 0.19 27.97 27.24
CA GLU A 653 1.06 29.13 26.96
C GLU A 653 2.08 29.42 28.08
N ASP A 654 1.89 28.86 29.27
CA ASP A 654 2.76 29.05 30.44
C ASP A 654 3.79 27.93 30.59
N GLN A 655 3.69 26.87 29.78
CA GLN A 655 4.58 25.71 29.83
C GLN A 655 5.91 25.97 29.12
N VAL A 656 6.96 25.30 29.62
CA VAL A 656 8.20 25.04 28.87
C VAL A 656 8.15 23.64 28.30
N MET A 657 8.89 23.39 27.20
CA MET A 657 8.88 22.08 26.57
C MET A 657 9.36 20.96 27.50
N GLY A 658 10.39 21.23 28.33
CA GLY A 658 10.99 20.21 29.20
C GLY A 658 11.87 19.19 28.45
N LEU A 659 12.44 19.61 27.33
CA LEU A 659 13.37 18.79 26.55
C LEU A 659 14.81 19.03 27.03
N PRO A 660 15.49 18.04 27.62
CA PRO A 660 16.90 18.17 27.99
C PRO A 660 17.79 18.43 26.76
N VAL A 661 18.83 19.26 26.93
CA VAL A 661 19.77 19.58 25.84
C VAL A 661 20.50 18.32 25.35
N GLY A 662 20.52 18.09 24.04
CA GLY A 662 21.05 16.88 23.42
C GLY A 662 20.01 15.78 23.15
N LYS A 663 18.79 15.96 23.67
CA LYS A 663 17.66 15.07 23.37
C LYS A 663 16.77 15.62 22.25
N HIS A 664 15.95 14.77 21.68
CA HIS A 664 15.06 15.09 20.57
C HIS A 664 13.61 14.68 20.86
N ILE A 665 12.71 15.06 19.98
CA ILE A 665 11.30 14.64 19.99
C ILE A 665 10.98 13.86 18.72
N PHE A 666 9.94 13.02 18.76
CA PHE A 666 9.29 12.51 17.57
C PHE A 666 8.07 13.35 17.23
N LEU A 667 7.93 13.71 15.95
CA LEU A 667 6.66 14.11 15.37
C LEU A 667 5.96 12.89 14.81
N LEU A 668 4.68 12.74 15.13
CA LEU A 668 3.85 11.65 14.69
C LEU A 668 2.73 12.18 13.79
N ALA A 669 2.54 11.55 12.64
CA ALA A 669 1.45 11.88 11.73
C ALA A 669 1.00 10.63 10.96
N THR A 670 -0.31 10.47 10.76
CA THR A 670 -0.84 9.46 9.86
C THR A 670 -0.83 10.00 8.43
N ILE A 671 0.13 9.54 7.64
CA ILE A 671 0.32 10.00 6.25
C ILE A 671 -0.05 8.85 5.32
N ALA A 672 -1.04 9.07 4.46
CA ALA A 672 -1.57 8.04 3.56
C ALA A 672 -1.98 6.73 4.28
N GLY A 673 -2.63 6.87 5.44
CA GLY A 673 -3.13 5.74 6.24
C GLY A 673 -2.05 4.97 7.00
N LYS A 674 -0.80 5.47 7.06
CA LYS A 674 0.30 4.84 7.82
C LYS A 674 0.85 5.82 8.84
N LEU A 675 1.10 5.34 10.04
CA LEU A 675 1.81 6.11 11.06
C LEU A 675 3.23 6.38 10.54
N CYS A 676 3.60 7.65 10.52
CA CYS A 676 4.93 8.13 10.20
C CYS A 676 5.49 8.84 11.42
N MET A 677 6.60 8.36 11.94
CA MET A 677 7.32 8.97 13.05
C MET A 677 8.71 9.39 12.58
N ARG A 678 9.12 10.62 12.92
CA ARG A 678 10.48 11.11 12.60
C ARG A 678 11.01 11.96 13.74
N ALA A 679 12.29 11.75 14.03
CA ALA A 679 13.02 12.50 15.04
C ALA A 679 13.33 13.92 14.53
N TYR A 680 13.12 14.89 15.42
CA TYR A 680 13.47 16.29 15.20
C TYR A 680 14.06 16.88 16.50
N THR A 681 15.08 17.71 16.34
CA THR A 681 15.63 18.49 17.45
C THR A 681 15.21 19.94 17.31
N PRO A 682 14.46 20.50 18.28
CA PRO A 682 14.12 21.90 18.28
C PRO A 682 15.32 22.83 18.25
N THR A 683 15.18 23.93 17.50
CA THR A 683 16.21 24.98 17.39
C THR A 683 15.89 26.21 18.25
N SER A 684 14.69 26.29 18.81
CA SER A 684 14.38 27.22 19.90
C SER A 684 15.11 26.83 21.18
N SER A 685 15.35 27.80 22.04
CA SER A 685 15.96 27.52 23.35
C SER A 685 15.05 26.62 24.18
N VAL A 686 15.63 25.77 25.04
CA VAL A 686 14.89 24.79 25.87
C VAL A 686 13.99 25.45 26.93
N ASP A 687 14.21 26.72 27.25
CA ASP A 687 13.47 27.52 28.22
C ASP A 687 12.42 28.49 27.57
N GLU A 688 12.24 28.38 26.23
CA GLU A 688 11.13 29.07 25.58
C GLU A 688 9.78 28.63 26.12
N VAL A 689 8.89 29.62 26.31
CA VAL A 689 7.58 29.42 26.96
C VAL A 689 6.47 29.43 25.93
N GLY A 690 5.59 28.46 25.97
CA GLY A 690 4.40 28.36 25.12
C GLY A 690 4.64 27.86 23.71
N TYR A 691 5.89 27.74 23.24
CA TYR A 691 6.19 27.29 21.89
C TYR A 691 7.57 26.63 21.72
N PHE A 692 7.75 25.99 20.57
CA PHE A 692 9.06 25.53 20.09
C PHE A 692 9.18 25.69 18.57
N ASP A 693 10.41 25.86 18.08
CA ASP A 693 10.72 26.00 16.65
C ASP A 693 11.47 24.78 16.13
N LEU A 694 11.09 24.33 14.94
CA LEU A 694 11.80 23.35 14.15
C LEU A 694 12.29 23.96 12.84
N VAL A 695 13.55 23.78 12.52
CA VAL A 695 14.12 24.10 11.19
C VAL A 695 14.23 22.79 10.42
N VAL A 696 13.44 22.68 9.34
CA VAL A 696 13.29 21.44 8.59
C VAL A 696 13.60 21.65 7.13
N LYS A 697 14.47 20.82 6.58
CA LYS A 697 14.69 20.73 5.14
C LYS A 697 13.59 19.90 4.50
N ILE A 698 12.98 20.44 3.45
CA ILE A 698 11.92 19.76 2.70
C ILE A 698 12.56 19.00 1.55
N TYR A 699 12.47 17.68 1.61
CA TYR A 699 12.98 16.81 0.55
C TYR A 699 11.87 16.59 -0.48
N PHE A 700 11.85 17.44 -1.52
CA PHE A 700 10.84 17.40 -2.55
C PHE A 700 10.97 16.17 -3.45
N LYS A 701 9.82 15.72 -3.95
CA LYS A 701 9.72 14.64 -4.93
C LYS A 701 10.45 15.02 -6.23
N GLY A 702 11.18 14.07 -6.83
CA GLY A 702 11.83 14.24 -8.12
C GLY A 702 13.18 15.00 -8.10
N VAL A 703 13.60 15.53 -6.93
CA VAL A 703 14.86 16.29 -6.80
C VAL A 703 16.08 15.38 -6.64
N ASN A 704 15.94 14.25 -5.97
CA ASN A 704 17.03 13.30 -5.77
C ASN A 704 16.73 11.97 -6.47
N PRO A 705 17.54 11.56 -7.48
CA PRO A 705 17.33 10.30 -8.19
C PRO A 705 17.32 9.05 -7.29
N LYS A 706 18.10 9.05 -6.20
CA LYS A 706 18.13 7.94 -5.24
C LYS A 706 16.88 7.88 -4.35
N PHE A 707 16.15 8.97 -4.21
CA PHE A 707 14.94 9.10 -3.42
C PHE A 707 13.84 9.82 -4.22
N PRO A 708 13.31 9.20 -5.27
CA PRO A 708 12.41 9.85 -6.23
C PRO A 708 11.11 10.36 -5.60
N ASN A 709 10.68 9.77 -4.49
CA ASN A 709 9.48 10.18 -3.77
C ASN A 709 9.71 11.31 -2.75
N GLY A 710 10.97 11.72 -2.53
CA GLY A 710 11.31 12.72 -1.52
C GLY A 710 11.09 12.25 -0.08
N GLY A 711 11.03 13.19 0.85
CA GLY A 711 10.84 12.94 2.27
C GLY A 711 9.35 12.95 2.67
N LEU A 712 8.84 11.84 3.17
CA LEU A 712 7.41 11.68 3.49
C LEU A 712 6.95 12.70 4.56
N MET A 713 7.61 12.75 5.71
CA MET A 713 7.25 13.66 6.80
C MET A 713 7.55 15.13 6.44
N SER A 714 8.67 15.43 5.79
CA SER A 714 9.04 16.82 5.48
C SER A 714 8.07 17.45 4.47
N GLN A 715 7.65 16.73 3.43
CA GLN A 715 6.63 17.20 2.49
C GLN A 715 5.26 17.32 3.15
N TYR A 716 4.93 16.43 4.08
CA TYR A 716 3.70 16.51 4.85
C TYR A 716 3.69 17.76 5.71
N LEU A 717 4.76 18.07 6.45
CA LEU A 717 4.90 19.28 7.24
C LEU A 717 4.75 20.55 6.35
N ASP A 718 5.37 20.54 5.17
CA ASP A 718 5.26 21.67 4.24
C ASP A 718 3.85 21.85 3.68
N SER A 719 3.05 20.78 3.60
CA SER A 719 1.65 20.83 3.15
C SER A 719 0.66 21.29 4.22
N LEU A 720 1.05 21.29 5.51
CA LEU A 720 0.15 21.65 6.60
C LEU A 720 -0.23 23.11 6.58
N PRO A 721 -1.51 23.46 6.70
CA PRO A 721 -1.93 24.84 6.95
C PRO A 721 -1.63 25.23 8.41
N THR A 722 -1.41 26.51 8.66
CA THR A 722 -1.35 27.06 10.01
C THR A 722 -2.64 26.74 10.77
N GLY A 723 -2.51 26.32 12.01
CA GLY A 723 -3.62 25.83 12.83
C GLY A 723 -3.73 24.31 12.91
N SER A 724 -3.00 23.57 12.06
CA SER A 724 -2.94 22.09 12.12
C SER A 724 -2.33 21.61 13.43
N VAL A 725 -2.84 20.50 13.95
CA VAL A 725 -2.36 19.86 15.20
C VAL A 725 -1.57 18.61 14.85
N LEU A 726 -0.44 18.42 15.53
CA LEU A 726 0.42 17.24 15.41
C LEU A 726 0.68 16.63 16.79
N ASP A 727 0.79 15.31 16.84
CA ASP A 727 1.23 14.59 18.01
C ASP A 727 2.76 14.66 18.14
N VAL A 728 3.22 14.97 19.36
CA VAL A 728 4.63 15.07 19.73
C VAL A 728 4.90 14.13 20.90
N LYS A 729 5.95 13.34 20.80
CA LYS A 729 6.39 12.40 21.86
C LYS A 729 7.85 12.62 22.19
N GLY A 730 8.22 12.63 23.47
CA GLY A 730 9.58 12.83 23.97
C GLY A 730 9.59 13.15 25.46
N PRO A 731 10.76 13.43 26.04
CA PRO A 731 12.11 13.52 25.44
C PRO A 731 12.73 12.16 25.12
N LEU A 732 13.50 12.07 24.03
CA LEU A 732 14.15 10.86 23.55
C LEU A 732 15.63 11.13 23.22
N GLY A 733 16.47 10.09 23.25
CA GLY A 733 17.90 10.18 22.97
C GLY A 733 18.77 9.80 24.18
N HIS A 734 20.00 9.40 23.93
CA HIS A 734 20.92 8.86 24.93
C HIS A 734 22.04 9.82 25.34
N ILE A 735 22.10 11.01 24.75
CA ILE A 735 23.06 12.07 25.04
C ILE A 735 22.31 13.23 25.68
N GLU A 736 22.80 13.67 26.83
CA GLU A 736 22.27 14.84 27.53
C GLU A 736 23.41 15.73 27.98
N TYR A 737 23.37 17.00 27.62
CA TYR A 737 24.30 18.00 28.09
C TYR A 737 23.80 18.64 29.39
N LYS A 738 24.58 18.60 30.44
CA LYS A 738 24.23 19.09 31.77
C LYS A 738 24.83 20.48 32.11
N GLY A 739 25.52 21.08 31.15
CA GLY A 739 26.22 22.34 31.31
C GLY A 739 27.69 22.18 31.71
N ARG A 740 28.49 23.22 31.40
CA ARG A 740 29.90 23.39 31.80
C ARG A 740 30.78 22.17 31.44
N GLY A 741 30.59 21.66 30.22
CA GLY A 741 31.33 20.51 29.70
C GLY A 741 30.87 19.14 30.20
N ASN A 742 29.85 19.05 31.02
CA ASN A 742 29.33 17.78 31.55
C ASN A 742 28.28 17.18 30.62
N PHE A 743 28.47 15.91 30.25
CA PHE A 743 27.54 15.11 29.49
C PHE A 743 27.12 13.88 30.30
N LEU A 744 25.88 13.46 30.06
CA LEU A 744 25.37 12.17 30.50
C LEU A 744 25.09 11.33 29.24
N VAL A 745 25.83 10.24 29.05
CA VAL A 745 25.71 9.37 27.86
C VAL A 745 25.30 7.99 28.34
N GLN A 746 24.08 7.58 28.00
CA GLN A 746 23.48 6.33 28.49
C GLN A 746 23.55 6.22 30.03
N GLY A 747 23.28 7.30 30.75
CA GLY A 747 23.37 7.37 32.19
C GLY A 747 24.79 7.47 32.78
N LYS A 748 25.85 7.45 31.96
CA LYS A 748 27.24 7.55 32.42
C LYS A 748 27.77 8.97 32.24
N PRO A 749 28.42 9.56 33.27
CA PRO A 749 28.98 10.89 33.16
C PRO A 749 30.20 10.90 32.24
N LYS A 750 30.30 11.93 31.39
CA LYS A 750 31.48 12.29 30.60
C LYS A 750 31.72 13.78 30.73
N PHE A 751 32.98 14.17 30.64
CA PHE A 751 33.38 15.58 30.73
C PHE A 751 34.29 15.96 29.57
N ALA A 752 34.11 17.16 29.02
CA ALA A 752 35.00 17.73 28.01
C ALA A 752 35.12 19.24 28.17
N LYS A 753 36.32 19.76 28.02
CA LYS A 753 36.60 21.19 27.90
C LYS A 753 36.49 21.65 26.45
N LYS A 754 36.71 20.72 25.51
CA LYS A 754 36.74 21.00 24.07
C LYS A 754 35.86 20.01 23.30
N LEU A 755 35.15 20.55 22.34
CA LEU A 755 34.23 19.77 21.49
C LEU A 755 34.65 19.89 20.04
N ALA A 756 34.93 18.75 19.38
CA ALA A 756 34.96 18.64 17.91
C ALA A 756 33.58 18.25 17.42
N MET A 757 32.89 19.15 16.77
CA MET A 757 31.47 18.97 16.37
C MET A 757 31.36 18.81 14.85
N LEU A 758 30.95 17.63 14.34
CA LEU A 758 30.90 17.33 12.92
C LEU A 758 29.47 17.11 12.49
N ALA A 759 28.95 18.04 11.71
CA ALA A 759 27.55 18.06 11.26
C ALA A 759 27.42 17.81 9.75
N GLY A 760 26.38 17.11 9.31
CA GLY A 760 26.03 16.94 7.90
C GLY A 760 24.58 17.28 7.58
N GLY A 761 24.35 18.29 6.74
CA GLY A 761 23.02 18.73 6.36
C GLY A 761 22.11 19.04 7.55
N THR A 762 20.95 18.37 7.65
CA THR A 762 19.99 18.56 8.77
C THR A 762 20.52 18.07 10.11
N GLY A 763 21.62 17.31 10.15
CA GLY A 763 22.29 16.89 11.39
C GLY A 763 22.90 18.05 12.17
N ILE A 764 22.83 19.26 11.67
CA ILE A 764 23.25 20.47 12.41
C ILE A 764 22.34 20.76 13.62
N THR A 765 21.05 20.35 13.61
CA THR A 765 20.10 20.75 14.65
C THR A 765 20.46 20.28 16.08
N PRO A 766 20.90 19.03 16.35
CA PRO A 766 21.37 18.66 17.68
C PRO A 766 22.69 19.34 18.05
N ILE A 767 23.58 19.56 17.09
CA ILE A 767 24.83 20.29 17.29
C ILE A 767 24.54 21.74 17.67
N TYR A 768 23.60 22.37 16.95
CA TYR A 768 23.13 23.72 17.22
C TYR A 768 22.53 23.85 18.62
N GLN A 769 21.68 22.91 19.03
CA GLN A 769 21.06 22.91 20.36
C GLN A 769 22.10 22.88 21.49
N VAL A 770 23.11 22.00 21.37
CA VAL A 770 24.21 21.93 22.36
C VAL A 770 25.01 23.22 22.34
N ALA A 771 25.38 23.73 21.17
CA ALA A 771 26.17 24.98 21.07
C ALA A 771 25.39 26.18 21.64
N GLN A 772 24.08 26.29 21.35
CA GLN A 772 23.21 27.33 21.91
C GLN A 772 23.19 27.29 23.43
N ALA A 773 23.06 26.11 24.03
CA ALA A 773 23.02 25.94 25.48
C ALA A 773 24.35 26.33 26.13
N ILE A 774 25.50 25.97 25.52
CA ILE A 774 26.82 26.35 25.99
C ILE A 774 27.04 27.88 25.91
N LEU A 775 26.64 28.49 24.78
CA LEU A 775 26.84 29.94 24.60
C LEU A 775 25.93 30.78 25.50
N LYS A 776 24.74 30.23 25.82
CA LYS A 776 23.77 30.91 26.67
C LYS A 776 24.19 30.98 28.16
N ASP A 777 24.96 29.98 28.67
CA ASP A 777 25.52 30.03 30.02
C ASP A 777 26.86 30.83 30.00
N PRO A 778 26.92 32.02 30.62
CA PRO A 778 28.14 32.83 30.66
C PRO A 778 29.28 32.19 31.45
N GLU A 779 28.94 31.23 32.33
CA GLU A 779 29.97 30.51 33.12
C GLU A 779 30.48 29.23 32.40
N ASP A 780 29.85 28.80 31.33
CA ASP A 780 30.27 27.68 30.54
C ASP A 780 31.47 28.08 29.65
N ARG A 781 32.61 27.50 29.88
CA ARG A 781 33.85 27.81 29.18
C ARG A 781 34.24 26.74 28.13
N THR A 782 33.28 25.86 27.76
CA THR A 782 33.52 24.81 26.79
C THR A 782 33.83 25.39 25.40
N GLU A 783 34.98 25.01 24.84
CA GLU A 783 35.44 25.41 23.53
C GLU A 783 34.81 24.53 22.45
N MET A 784 34.24 25.12 21.42
CA MET A 784 33.50 24.42 20.37
C MET A 784 34.08 24.68 18.99
N HIS A 785 34.40 23.62 18.26
CA HIS A 785 34.85 23.68 16.88
C HIS A 785 33.89 22.86 15.99
N VAL A 786 33.19 23.55 15.11
CA VAL A 786 32.15 22.97 14.25
C VAL A 786 32.68 22.81 12.82
N ILE A 787 32.68 21.59 12.29
CA ILE A 787 32.84 21.31 10.87
C ILE A 787 31.45 20.95 10.32
N TYR A 788 30.94 21.75 9.36
CA TYR A 788 29.60 21.58 8.86
C TYR A 788 29.58 21.31 7.35
N ALA A 789 29.28 20.05 6.99
CA ALA A 789 29.26 19.54 5.60
C ALA A 789 27.87 19.68 4.95
N ASN A 790 27.84 20.19 3.74
CA ASN A 790 26.64 20.37 2.91
C ASN A 790 26.93 20.05 1.43
N ARG A 791 25.92 20.06 0.58
CA ARG A 791 26.09 19.88 -0.87
C ARG A 791 26.63 21.13 -1.54
N THR A 792 26.00 22.27 -1.32
CA THR A 792 26.35 23.58 -1.83
C THR A 792 26.20 24.61 -0.69
N GLU A 793 26.62 25.83 -0.93
CA GLU A 793 26.49 26.96 -0.01
C GLU A 793 25.04 27.27 0.34
N ASP A 794 24.14 27.06 -0.62
CA ASP A 794 22.71 27.34 -0.49
C ASP A 794 21.99 26.30 0.40
N ASP A 795 22.64 25.17 0.67
CA ASP A 795 22.14 24.10 1.54
C ASP A 795 22.52 24.28 3.02
N ILE A 796 23.32 25.30 3.37
CA ILE A 796 23.81 25.52 4.74
C ILE A 796 22.69 26.11 5.60
N LEU A 797 22.14 25.32 6.50
CA LEU A 797 21.11 25.72 7.45
C LEU A 797 21.70 26.57 8.59
N LEU A 798 20.94 27.54 9.12
CA LEU A 798 21.31 28.34 10.28
C LEU A 798 22.68 29.05 10.12
N LYS A 799 23.04 29.36 8.85
CA LYS A 799 24.36 29.93 8.55
C LYS A 799 24.56 31.28 9.20
N GLU A 800 23.54 32.15 9.18
CA GLU A 800 23.63 33.51 9.74
C GLU A 800 23.81 33.47 11.24
N GLU A 801 23.09 32.58 11.93
CA GLU A 801 23.20 32.35 13.37
C GLU A 801 24.60 31.81 13.75
N LEU A 802 25.09 30.78 13.03
CA LEU A 802 26.42 30.21 13.27
C LEU A 802 27.55 31.20 13.00
N ASP A 803 27.46 31.98 11.92
CA ASP A 803 28.43 33.01 11.61
C ASP A 803 28.35 34.16 12.63
N GLY A 804 27.16 34.48 13.14
CA GLY A 804 26.94 35.42 14.23
C GLY A 804 27.68 34.96 15.49
N TRP A 805 27.47 33.74 15.92
CA TRP A 805 28.17 33.16 17.09
C TRP A 805 29.68 33.10 16.90
N ALA A 806 30.18 32.77 15.71
CA ALA A 806 31.63 32.75 15.44
C ALA A 806 32.27 34.13 15.50
N ARG A 807 31.52 35.21 15.26
CA ARG A 807 31.99 36.59 15.45
C ARG A 807 31.90 37.04 16.90
N GLU A 808 30.76 36.73 17.56
CA GLU A 808 30.49 37.19 18.96
C GLU A 808 31.32 36.44 19.99
N TYR A 809 31.46 35.12 19.80
CA TYR A 809 32.18 34.19 20.72
C TYR A 809 33.45 33.59 20.11
N SER A 810 34.23 34.41 19.34
CA SER A 810 35.37 33.94 18.55
C SER A 810 36.44 33.16 19.35
N GLU A 811 36.52 33.38 20.66
CA GLU A 811 37.50 32.67 21.54
C GLU A 811 37.06 31.22 21.83
N ARG A 812 35.78 30.94 21.83
CA ARG A 812 35.26 29.63 22.25
C ARG A 812 34.33 28.95 21.23
N PHE A 813 33.94 29.63 20.11
CA PHE A 813 33.13 29.06 19.06
C PHE A 813 33.77 29.32 17.69
N LYS A 814 34.03 28.24 16.94
CA LYS A 814 34.57 28.27 15.59
C LYS A 814 33.73 27.42 14.68
N VAL A 815 33.49 27.88 13.45
CA VAL A 815 32.77 27.13 12.44
C VAL A 815 33.55 27.10 11.12
N TRP A 816 33.65 25.91 10.53
CA TRP A 816 34.24 25.64 9.23
C TRP A 816 33.25 24.93 8.32
N TYR A 817 33.01 25.46 7.16
CA TYR A 817 32.07 24.85 6.23
C TYR A 817 32.78 23.97 5.20
N VAL A 818 32.16 22.84 4.83
CA VAL A 818 32.61 21.96 3.77
C VAL A 818 31.47 21.76 2.80
N VAL A 819 31.65 22.09 1.52
CA VAL A 819 30.64 21.88 0.49
C VAL A 819 31.12 20.88 -0.55
N SER A 820 30.24 19.97 -1.00
CA SER A 820 30.63 18.97 -2.01
C SER A 820 31.02 19.64 -3.32
N THR A 821 30.34 20.72 -3.70
CA THR A 821 30.59 21.57 -4.86
C THR A 821 30.34 23.01 -4.50
N SER A 822 31.26 23.90 -4.85
CA SER A 822 31.07 25.35 -4.71
C SER A 822 30.56 25.96 -6.02
N LYS A 823 29.54 26.81 -5.91
CA LYS A 823 29.00 27.60 -7.03
C LYS A 823 29.50 29.06 -7.01
N ARG A 824 30.21 29.47 -5.94
CA ARG A 824 30.66 30.86 -5.74
C ARG A 824 32.16 30.96 -5.98
N GLU A 825 32.54 31.88 -6.86
CA GLU A 825 33.94 32.32 -6.97
C GLU A 825 34.37 32.96 -5.63
N GLY A 826 35.55 32.56 -5.12
CA GLY A 826 36.07 33.10 -3.85
C GLY A 826 35.53 32.39 -2.59
N TRP A 827 35.03 31.17 -2.71
CA TRP A 827 34.68 30.35 -1.54
C TRP A 827 35.90 30.10 -0.64
N LYS A 828 35.87 30.61 0.58
CA LYS A 828 37.04 30.61 1.51
C LYS A 828 37.15 29.32 2.34
N TYR A 829 36.18 28.40 2.28
CA TYR A 829 36.18 27.19 3.05
C TYR A 829 36.45 25.95 2.16
N SER A 830 36.36 24.76 2.71
CA SER A 830 36.71 23.54 1.98
C SER A 830 35.67 23.08 0.95
N VAL A 831 36.15 22.45 -0.12
CA VAL A 831 35.33 21.78 -1.14
C VAL A 831 35.66 20.27 -1.15
N GLY A 832 34.65 19.42 -1.26
CA GLY A 832 34.76 17.98 -1.24
C GLY A 832 34.13 17.35 -0.01
N HIS A 833 34.81 16.38 0.59
CA HIS A 833 34.38 15.67 1.81
C HIS A 833 35.24 16.07 3.03
N ILE A 834 34.74 15.73 4.20
CA ILE A 834 35.52 15.87 5.44
C ILE A 834 36.73 14.92 5.36
N THR A 835 37.94 15.50 5.43
CA THR A 835 39.21 14.76 5.35
C THR A 835 39.97 14.86 6.67
N GLU A 836 41.00 14.01 6.82
CA GLU A 836 41.92 14.04 7.93
C GLU A 836 42.57 15.44 8.12
N SER A 837 43.02 16.08 7.01
CA SER A 837 43.63 17.41 7.06
C SER A 837 42.66 18.47 7.60
N ILE A 838 41.39 18.45 7.13
CA ILE A 838 40.40 19.41 7.61
C ILE A 838 40.13 19.23 9.12
N ILE A 839 40.04 17.98 9.59
CA ILE A 839 39.83 17.70 11.01
C ILE A 839 41.05 18.16 11.81
N ARG A 840 42.26 17.88 11.34
CA ARG A 840 43.51 18.25 12.01
C ARG A 840 43.68 19.76 12.14
N GLU A 841 43.24 20.51 11.12
CA GLU A 841 43.37 21.97 11.06
C GLU A 841 42.27 22.70 11.83
N GLN A 842 41.05 22.14 11.80
CA GLN A 842 39.84 22.85 12.24
C GLN A 842 39.27 22.34 13.57
N CYS A 843 39.70 21.18 14.07
CA CYS A 843 39.27 20.63 15.35
C CYS A 843 40.35 20.71 16.42
N PRO A 844 39.99 20.69 17.70
CA PRO A 844 40.93 20.57 18.78
C PRO A 844 41.72 19.25 18.67
N PRO A 845 42.98 19.17 19.11
CA PRO A 845 43.70 17.92 19.14
C PRO A 845 43.01 16.90 20.09
N ALA A 846 43.15 15.62 19.78
CA ALA A 846 42.66 14.55 20.63
C ALA A 846 43.33 14.60 22.00
N SER A 847 42.55 14.60 23.07
CA SER A 847 43.03 14.61 24.46
C SER A 847 41.94 13.99 25.36
N GLN A 848 42.28 13.79 26.64
CA GLN A 848 41.32 13.29 27.64
C GLN A 848 40.16 14.28 27.89
N ASP A 849 40.40 15.59 27.65
CA ASP A 849 39.39 16.66 27.82
C ASP A 849 38.66 17.03 26.53
N THR A 850 38.80 16.22 25.46
CA THR A 850 38.19 16.48 24.15
C THR A 850 37.19 15.38 23.80
N LEU A 851 35.96 15.78 23.46
CA LEU A 851 34.92 14.88 22.89
C LEU A 851 34.61 15.28 21.45
N ALA A 852 34.36 14.29 20.62
CA ALA A 852 33.80 14.49 19.30
C ALA A 852 32.27 14.22 19.31
N LEU A 853 31.49 15.15 18.76
CA LEU A 853 30.06 15.00 18.57
C LEU A 853 29.75 14.97 17.08
N THR A 854 28.93 14.05 16.64
CA THR A 854 28.57 14.00 15.23
C THR A 854 27.10 13.70 15.01
N CYS A 855 26.54 14.34 13.97
CA CYS A 855 25.20 14.01 13.45
C CYS A 855 25.14 14.29 11.95
N GLY A 856 24.59 13.35 11.17
CA GLY A 856 24.47 13.50 9.72
C GLY A 856 24.13 12.20 9.02
N PRO A 857 24.21 12.16 7.69
CA PRO A 857 23.97 10.94 6.93
C PRO A 857 24.90 9.80 7.33
N PRO A 858 24.42 8.55 7.53
CA PRO A 858 25.26 7.42 7.90
C PRO A 858 26.54 7.25 7.06
N PRO A 859 26.52 7.39 5.71
CA PRO A 859 27.74 7.29 4.93
C PRO A 859 28.80 8.37 5.26
N MET A 860 28.37 9.57 5.69
CA MET A 860 29.31 10.60 6.12
C MET A 860 29.98 10.20 7.42
N ILE A 861 29.20 9.67 8.36
CA ILE A 861 29.71 9.24 9.67
C ILE A 861 30.65 8.06 9.50
N GLU A 862 30.26 7.03 8.77
CA GLU A 862 30.99 5.76 8.60
C GLU A 862 32.25 5.90 7.74
N PHE A 863 32.21 6.68 6.66
CA PHE A 863 33.31 6.73 5.67
C PHE A 863 34.16 7.99 5.73
N ALA A 864 33.69 9.08 6.34
CA ALA A 864 34.44 10.33 6.42
C ALA A 864 34.73 10.77 7.85
N VAL A 865 33.78 10.68 8.78
CA VAL A 865 34.00 11.19 10.16
C VAL A 865 34.80 10.20 10.98
N GLN A 866 34.29 8.97 11.18
CA GLN A 866 34.94 7.98 12.04
C GLN A 866 36.40 7.65 11.63
N PRO A 867 36.68 7.28 10.35
CA PRO A 867 38.02 6.90 9.96
C PRO A 867 39.02 8.06 10.03
N ASN A 868 38.59 9.30 9.80
CA ASN A 868 39.48 10.44 9.84
C ASN A 868 39.70 10.98 11.26
N LEU A 869 38.70 10.87 12.15
CA LEU A 869 38.91 11.11 13.60
C LEU A 869 39.92 10.11 14.20
N GLU A 870 39.80 8.84 13.85
CA GLU A 870 40.74 7.81 14.30
C GLU A 870 42.19 8.10 13.87
N LYS A 871 42.40 8.49 12.60
CA LYS A 871 43.70 8.88 12.05
C LYS A 871 44.32 10.09 12.76
N VAL A 872 43.53 11.02 13.25
CA VAL A 872 43.98 12.19 13.98
C VAL A 872 44.08 11.93 15.50
N GLY A 873 43.86 10.68 15.94
CA GLY A 873 44.11 10.21 17.28
C GLY A 873 42.96 10.24 18.27
N TYR A 874 41.70 10.47 17.79
CA TYR A 874 40.53 10.38 18.67
C TYR A 874 40.21 8.91 19.00
N ASP A 875 39.88 8.63 20.25
CA ASP A 875 39.33 7.35 20.66
C ASP A 875 37.84 7.27 20.27
N ILE A 876 37.58 6.67 19.12
CA ILE A 876 36.21 6.58 18.57
C ILE A 876 35.26 5.81 19.49
N LYS A 877 35.74 4.81 20.21
CA LYS A 877 34.89 4.00 21.10
C LYS A 877 34.47 4.76 22.36
N ASN A 878 35.35 5.60 22.88
CA ASN A 878 35.11 6.28 24.15
C ASN A 878 34.77 7.77 23.98
N ASN A 879 35.33 8.46 22.97
CA ASN A 879 35.26 9.91 22.85
C ASN A 879 34.47 10.41 21.62
N LEU A 880 33.75 9.53 20.88
CA LEU A 880 32.81 9.93 19.84
C LEU A 880 31.38 9.71 20.31
N LEU A 881 30.56 10.76 20.25
CA LEU A 881 29.15 10.76 20.54
C LEU A 881 28.37 10.98 19.23
N VAL A 882 27.46 10.06 18.88
CA VAL A 882 26.64 10.11 17.68
C VAL A 882 25.20 10.37 18.08
N PHE A 883 24.60 11.48 17.58
CA PHE A 883 23.20 11.83 17.82
C PHE A 883 22.25 11.05 16.95
#